data_3d8ad6501a63fe1153eef65f8483a261
#
_entry.id   3d8ad6501a63fe1153eef65f8483a261
#
_cell.length_a   1.000
_cell.length_b   1.000
_cell.length_c   1.000
_cell.angle_alpha   90.00
_cell.angle_beta   90.00
_cell.angle_gamma   90.00
#
_symmetry.space_group_name_H-M   'P 1'
#
loop_
_entity.id
_entity.type
_entity.pdbx_description
1 polymer ?
#
loop_
_entity_poly.entity_id
_entity_poly.type
_entity_poly.pdbx_seq_one_letter_code
_entity_poly.pdbx_strand_id
1 'polypeptide(L)'
;MEAMILAEHQPRVTEDGQKPQKAMEDPPEEWAPWNLVMSIKNPHAPPPVAVKTAPGPAWDIAQVLKAARLLCKPPMPVMFIDEQEMRCVYSLIYDVFRYKSVLDQAMGDIEFLNYFPRFSNYRHTVWLFLMELARRRWGARPRGEMERAMRMLEEAGSIFKDIEGTIWKQRVHFAAAISRIRIKNKAFSLSDLLPPHLREERISACVNKESVTGWVNTFKAKKVALLVKRLNELGYSYSSSKQLCAGEYRFDRVCPRFITLRPLENISVGQLDLVKDGVIVLQEREFCEGASTLCRALRANALQGVVAQTHASSPRCSAYLAAQLKELAAVVKANMPAAPVIPELGKLVVFGAGDKVASYVLALRELGIEASEAPQSGAPVCVLSDPVHCDTPLVVNALDGVVAALATPPNSYSAVTDPIDLVCGRGGDLAMLEILTESDIDSDGRARVQSILEEQKKTLKTLLSKPQIQLVLYETHSALEAENQAQVTRAVAEANRLARERHALLKKKHRDRHVSPHKHGPDTAVTDSTATLDTTQSEVDKEEHPDDLTSEESPKRLPSASPPSTKRTRSHEDAVLKKHTEHGETKSRPGTTKARPIPEMPVNESVPRDPDKDSPDIYVPNCDLFEIRTLPTLGNGLDINYILDRDGCYLGLIQRKADRRRSPVWTRST
;
A
#
# COMPACT_ATOMS: atom_id res chain seq x y z
N MET A 1 -19.63 -25.60 -53.43
CA MET A 1 -20.81 -26.48 -53.53
C MET A 1 -21.49 -26.35 -52.18
N GLU A 2 -22.42 -25.47 -52.16
CA GLU A 2 -23.87 -25.57 -52.03
C GLU A 2 -24.27 -25.81 -50.58
N ALA A 3 -24.82 -24.88 -49.91
CA ALA A 3 -26.04 -24.08 -50.03
C ALA A 3 -27.29 -24.83 -49.53
N MET A 4 -27.99 -24.12 -48.66
CA MET A 4 -29.42 -24.20 -48.33
C MET A 4 -29.91 -25.38 -47.46
N ILE A 5 -30.56 -25.09 -46.34
CA ILE A 5 -32.04 -24.94 -46.30
C ILE A 5 -32.44 -24.18 -45.00
N LEU A 6 -33.13 -23.07 -45.18
CA LEU A 6 -34.05 -22.42 -44.26
C LEU A 6 -35.32 -23.25 -44.08
N ALA A 7 -35.80 -23.41 -42.85
CA ALA A 7 -37.17 -23.77 -42.58
C ALA A 7 -37.75 -22.91 -41.46
N GLU A 8 -38.63 -22.04 -41.86
CA GLU A 8 -39.58 -21.28 -41.04
C GLU A 8 -40.49 -22.26 -40.26
N HIS A 9 -40.68 -21.97 -38.95
CA HIS A 9 -41.85 -22.47 -38.26
C HIS A 9 -42.59 -21.29 -37.62
N GLN A 10 -43.73 -20.95 -38.24
CA GLN A 10 -44.78 -20.14 -37.64
C GLN A 10 -45.49 -20.90 -36.51
N PRO A 11 -45.90 -20.25 -35.42
CA PRO A 11 -46.73 -20.88 -34.39
C PRO A 11 -48.21 -20.86 -34.82
N ARG A 12 -48.85 -22.01 -34.67
CA ARG A 12 -50.30 -22.19 -34.81
C ARG A 12 -51.03 -21.47 -33.66
N VAL A 13 -52.01 -20.67 -34.06
CA VAL A 13 -53.05 -20.09 -33.19
C VAL A 13 -54.01 -21.22 -32.82
N THR A 14 -54.19 -21.44 -31.49
CA THR A 14 -55.37 -22.13 -30.96
C THR A 14 -56.14 -21.14 -30.13
N GLU A 15 -57.35 -20.84 -30.58
CA GLU A 15 -58.41 -20.20 -29.85
C GLU A 15 -58.83 -21.09 -28.69
N ASP A 16 -58.56 -20.64 -27.45
CA ASP A 16 -59.41 -20.93 -26.32
C ASP A 16 -59.27 -19.84 -25.26
N GLY A 17 -60.37 -19.13 -25.05
CA GLY A 17 -60.45 -17.95 -24.22
C GLY A 17 -60.47 -18.28 -22.72
N GLN A 18 -59.30 -18.36 -22.12
CA GLN A 18 -59.14 -18.16 -20.67
C GLN A 18 -58.05 -17.15 -20.43
N LYS A 19 -58.43 -16.00 -19.90
CA LYS A 19 -57.49 -14.99 -19.40
C LYS A 19 -56.61 -15.66 -18.34
N PRO A 20 -55.27 -15.64 -18.45
CA PRO A 20 -54.41 -16.07 -17.36
C PRO A 20 -54.64 -15.12 -16.19
N GLN A 21 -54.94 -15.67 -15.04
CA GLN A 21 -54.82 -14.98 -13.74
C GLN A 21 -53.38 -14.49 -13.66
N LYS A 22 -53.20 -13.17 -13.54
CA LYS A 22 -51.94 -12.54 -13.19
C LYS A 22 -51.44 -13.22 -11.93
N ALA A 23 -50.36 -13.99 -12.05
CA ALA A 23 -49.56 -14.34 -10.92
C ALA A 23 -49.21 -13.03 -10.18
N MET A 24 -49.49 -13.00 -8.92
CA MET A 24 -49.08 -11.90 -8.03
C MET A 24 -47.56 -11.85 -8.14
N GLU A 25 -47.05 -10.84 -8.87
CA GLU A 25 -45.65 -10.52 -8.85
C GLU A 25 -45.26 -10.20 -7.40
N ASP A 26 -44.21 -10.88 -6.92
CA ASP A 26 -43.61 -10.54 -5.64
C ASP A 26 -43.33 -9.04 -5.59
N PRO A 27 -43.65 -8.35 -4.47
CA PRO A 27 -43.43 -6.91 -4.36
C PRO A 27 -41.95 -6.59 -4.62
N PRO A 28 -41.63 -5.55 -5.39
CA PRO A 28 -40.27 -5.20 -5.74
C PRO A 28 -39.45 -5.01 -4.48
N GLU A 29 -38.16 -5.38 -4.57
CA GLU A 29 -37.16 -5.34 -3.47
C GLU A 29 -37.01 -3.98 -2.76
N GLU A 30 -37.65 -2.92 -3.28
CA GLU A 30 -37.70 -1.57 -2.71
C GLU A 30 -38.48 -1.44 -1.39
N TRP A 31 -39.15 -2.48 -0.93
CA TRP A 31 -39.99 -2.47 0.28
C TRP A 31 -39.26 -2.87 1.57
N ALA A 32 -37.97 -2.54 1.65
CA ALA A 32 -37.31 -2.63 2.94
C ALA A 32 -37.97 -1.66 3.94
N PRO A 33 -38.13 -2.02 5.24
CA PRO A 33 -38.77 -1.17 6.23
C PRO A 33 -38.25 0.25 6.31
N TRP A 34 -36.98 0.47 5.95
CA TRP A 34 -36.37 1.79 5.84
C TRP A 34 -36.73 2.56 4.56
N ASN A 35 -37.37 1.94 3.56
CA ASN A 35 -37.88 2.60 2.36
C ASN A 35 -39.37 2.97 2.49
N LEU A 36 -40.06 2.41 3.48
CA LEU A 36 -41.53 2.53 3.60
C LEU A 36 -42.02 3.94 3.95
N VAL A 37 -41.17 4.80 4.52
CA VAL A 37 -41.61 6.11 5.06
C VAL A 37 -41.67 7.20 3.99
N MET A 38 -41.12 6.99 2.78
CA MET A 38 -41.00 8.08 1.78
C MET A 38 -41.77 7.86 0.47
N SER A 39 -42.70 6.93 0.44
CA SER A 39 -43.57 6.77 -0.75
C SER A 39 -44.76 7.72 -0.74
N ILE A 40 -44.52 9.04 -0.60
CA ILE A 40 -45.45 10.03 -1.08
C ILE A 40 -45.14 10.16 -2.57
N LYS A 41 -45.86 9.42 -3.37
CA LYS A 41 -45.73 9.47 -4.83
C LYS A 41 -46.04 10.87 -5.31
N ASN A 42 -45.01 11.57 -5.79
CA ASN A 42 -45.21 12.70 -6.67
C ASN A 42 -45.65 12.14 -8.03
N PRO A 43 -46.88 12.31 -8.50
CA PRO A 43 -47.39 11.65 -9.71
C PRO A 43 -46.71 12.11 -11.01
N HIS A 44 -45.80 13.07 -10.93
CA HIS A 44 -45.05 13.62 -12.08
C HIS A 44 -43.53 13.39 -12.01
N ALA A 45 -43.02 12.64 -11.03
CA ALA A 45 -41.61 12.27 -11.02
C ALA A 45 -41.39 11.08 -11.97
N PRO A 46 -40.34 11.10 -12.82
CA PRO A 46 -39.96 9.91 -13.58
C PRO A 46 -39.64 8.80 -12.59
N PRO A 47 -39.96 7.51 -12.90
CA PRO A 47 -39.65 6.43 -12.02
C PRO A 47 -38.15 6.43 -11.74
N PRO A 48 -37.71 6.26 -10.45
CA PRO A 48 -36.32 6.16 -10.16
C PRO A 48 -35.75 5.01 -10.97
N VAL A 49 -34.70 5.30 -11.74
CA VAL A 49 -33.92 4.26 -12.40
C VAL A 49 -33.42 3.34 -11.30
N ALA A 50 -33.92 2.10 -11.28
CA ALA A 50 -33.46 1.09 -10.32
C ALA A 50 -31.98 0.87 -10.60
N VAL A 51 -31.13 1.49 -9.81
CA VAL A 51 -29.71 1.17 -9.75
C VAL A 51 -29.69 -0.27 -9.21
N LYS A 52 -29.37 -1.22 -10.08
CA LYS A 52 -29.09 -2.58 -9.67
C LYS A 52 -27.84 -2.51 -8.80
N THR A 53 -28.03 -2.35 -7.51
CA THR A 53 -26.94 -2.54 -6.53
C THR A 53 -26.55 -4.00 -6.66
N ALA A 54 -25.31 -4.24 -7.09
CA ALA A 54 -24.77 -5.60 -7.11
C ALA A 54 -24.99 -6.20 -5.72
N PRO A 55 -25.49 -7.43 -5.60
CA PRO A 55 -25.68 -8.06 -4.32
C PRO A 55 -24.31 -8.15 -3.63
N GLY A 56 -24.21 -7.61 -2.43
CA GLY A 56 -23.03 -7.81 -1.58
C GLY A 56 -22.83 -9.30 -1.29
N PRO A 57 -21.69 -9.66 -0.64
CA PRO A 57 -21.41 -11.05 -0.32
C PRO A 57 -22.57 -11.65 0.49
N ALA A 58 -22.83 -12.93 0.25
CA ALA A 58 -23.85 -13.66 1.01
C ALA A 58 -23.47 -13.68 2.50
N TRP A 59 -24.39 -13.26 3.36
CA TRP A 59 -24.20 -13.29 4.80
C TRP A 59 -24.56 -14.67 5.36
N ASP A 60 -23.77 -15.70 5.01
CA ASP A 60 -23.92 -17.05 5.58
C ASP A 60 -23.54 -17.05 7.05
N ILE A 61 -24.33 -17.73 7.88
CA ILE A 61 -24.12 -17.74 9.33
C ILE A 61 -22.74 -18.29 9.73
N ALA A 62 -22.19 -19.24 8.99
CA ALA A 62 -20.85 -19.76 9.27
C ALA A 62 -19.79 -18.68 9.10
N GLN A 63 -19.89 -17.88 8.05
CA GLN A 63 -18.98 -16.76 7.79
C GLN A 63 -19.18 -15.63 8.82
N VAL A 64 -20.43 -15.33 9.18
CA VAL A 64 -20.75 -14.36 10.25
C VAL A 64 -20.11 -14.77 11.57
N LEU A 65 -20.18 -16.04 11.95
CA LEU A 65 -19.57 -16.54 13.19
C LEU A 65 -18.04 -16.52 13.15
N LYS A 66 -17.42 -16.79 12.00
CA LYS A 66 -15.98 -16.62 11.81
C LYS A 66 -15.57 -15.14 11.97
N ALA A 67 -16.33 -14.22 11.35
CA ALA A 67 -16.13 -12.79 11.53
C ALA A 67 -16.32 -12.37 13.00
N ALA A 68 -17.33 -12.88 13.69
CA ALA A 68 -17.57 -12.61 15.11
C ALA A 68 -16.39 -13.03 16.00
N ARG A 69 -15.78 -14.18 15.73
CA ARG A 69 -14.59 -14.66 16.46
C ARG A 69 -13.38 -13.75 16.23
N LEU A 70 -13.15 -13.31 14.99
CA LEU A 70 -12.06 -12.37 14.68
C LEU A 70 -12.25 -11.01 15.36
N LEU A 71 -13.51 -10.58 15.53
CA LEU A 71 -13.85 -9.30 16.16
C LEU A 71 -13.83 -9.32 17.69
N CYS A 72 -13.58 -10.46 18.32
CA CYS A 72 -13.37 -10.54 19.76
C CYS A 72 -12.06 -9.86 20.19
N LYS A 73 -11.99 -9.42 21.42
CA LYS A 73 -10.78 -8.85 22.02
C LYS A 73 -10.35 -9.70 23.21
N PRO A 74 -9.26 -10.48 23.12
CA PRO A 74 -8.41 -10.71 21.95
C PRO A 74 -9.12 -11.50 20.83
N PRO A 75 -8.67 -11.41 19.58
CA PRO A 75 -9.24 -12.20 18.48
C PRO A 75 -9.12 -13.69 18.73
N MET A 76 -10.18 -14.42 18.43
CA MET A 76 -10.20 -15.88 18.55
C MET A 76 -9.66 -16.51 17.24
N PRO A 77 -8.94 -17.63 17.33
CA PRO A 77 -8.42 -18.30 16.14
C PRO A 77 -9.58 -18.80 15.25
N VAL A 78 -9.39 -18.61 13.94
CA VAL A 78 -10.34 -19.02 12.90
C VAL A 78 -9.63 -19.83 11.84
N MET A 79 -10.21 -20.97 11.47
CA MET A 79 -9.76 -21.77 10.32
C MET A 79 -10.66 -21.48 9.14
N PHE A 80 -10.07 -21.12 8.01
CA PHE A 80 -10.75 -20.94 6.73
C PHE A 80 -10.67 -22.22 5.90
N ILE A 81 -11.72 -22.53 5.17
CA ILE A 81 -11.74 -23.67 4.24
C ILE A 81 -10.79 -23.41 3.07
N ASP A 82 -10.84 -22.19 2.55
CA ASP A 82 -10.00 -21.71 1.45
C ASP A 82 -9.83 -20.18 1.49
N GLU A 83 -9.06 -19.66 0.56
CA GLU A 83 -8.81 -18.21 0.47
C GLU A 83 -10.07 -17.44 0.09
N GLN A 84 -11.00 -18.02 -0.65
CA GLN A 84 -12.25 -17.36 -1.01
C GLN A 84 -13.12 -17.14 0.22
N GLU A 85 -13.23 -18.13 1.09
CA GLU A 85 -13.93 -17.98 2.37
C GLU A 85 -13.28 -16.90 3.24
N MET A 86 -11.93 -16.90 3.30
CA MET A 86 -11.19 -15.86 4.02
C MET A 86 -11.55 -14.46 3.51
N ARG A 87 -11.54 -14.26 2.17
CA ARG A 87 -11.92 -13.00 1.54
C ARG A 87 -13.37 -12.61 1.85
N CYS A 88 -14.30 -13.57 1.81
CA CYS A 88 -15.70 -13.32 2.18
C CYS A 88 -15.82 -12.86 3.64
N VAL A 89 -15.16 -13.52 4.58
CA VAL A 89 -15.22 -13.15 6.00
C VAL A 89 -14.65 -11.75 6.25
N TYR A 90 -13.50 -11.42 5.66
CA TYR A 90 -12.93 -10.05 5.79
C TYR A 90 -13.78 -9.00 5.08
N SER A 91 -14.47 -9.34 4.00
CA SER A 91 -15.39 -8.41 3.35
C SER A 91 -16.61 -8.11 4.22
N LEU A 92 -17.13 -9.09 4.99
CA LEU A 92 -18.19 -8.86 5.98
C LEU A 92 -17.73 -7.89 7.06
N ILE A 93 -16.52 -8.07 7.60
CA ILE A 93 -15.95 -7.20 8.63
C ILE A 93 -15.76 -5.78 8.07
N TYR A 94 -15.23 -5.66 6.86
CA TYR A 94 -15.08 -4.37 6.19
C TYR A 94 -16.43 -3.67 5.99
N ASP A 95 -17.44 -4.42 5.58
CA ASP A 95 -18.80 -3.92 5.41
C ASP A 95 -19.38 -3.37 6.72
N VAL A 96 -19.13 -4.06 7.84
CA VAL A 96 -19.51 -3.60 9.19
C VAL A 96 -18.77 -2.32 9.57
N PHE A 97 -17.47 -2.28 9.38
CA PHE A 97 -16.63 -1.14 9.78
C PHE A 97 -16.97 0.13 9.02
N ARG A 98 -17.36 0.05 7.75
CA ARG A 98 -17.87 1.21 6.99
C ARG A 98 -19.05 1.89 7.67
N TYR A 99 -19.93 1.11 8.30
CA TYR A 99 -21.12 1.61 8.97
C TYR A 99 -20.93 1.86 10.47
N LYS A 100 -19.69 1.77 11.00
CA LYS A 100 -19.42 1.87 12.45
C LYS A 100 -20.06 3.08 13.12
N SER A 101 -19.99 4.26 12.51
CA SER A 101 -20.59 5.49 13.07
C SER A 101 -22.11 5.44 13.12
N VAL A 102 -22.74 4.87 12.08
CA VAL A 102 -24.21 4.71 12.02
C VAL A 102 -24.69 3.68 13.04
N LEU A 103 -23.94 2.56 13.16
CA LEU A 103 -24.26 1.48 14.12
C LEU A 103 -24.08 1.96 15.56
N ASP A 104 -23.03 2.71 15.84
CA ASP A 104 -22.81 3.34 17.15
C ASP A 104 -23.89 4.36 17.51
N GLN A 105 -24.24 5.22 16.58
CA GLN A 105 -25.32 6.15 16.81
C GLN A 105 -26.64 5.42 17.07
N ALA A 106 -26.95 4.35 16.32
CA ALA A 106 -28.17 3.55 16.55
C ALA A 106 -28.15 2.84 17.92
N MET A 107 -26.99 2.33 18.37
CA MET A 107 -26.84 1.78 19.71
C MET A 107 -26.98 2.84 20.80
N GLY A 108 -26.43 4.05 20.57
CA GLY A 108 -26.55 5.19 21.48
C GLY A 108 -27.99 5.69 21.61
N ASP A 109 -28.71 5.79 20.49
CA ASP A 109 -30.11 6.27 20.45
C ASP A 109 -31.08 5.39 21.28
N ILE A 110 -30.74 4.12 21.48
CA ILE A 110 -31.52 3.18 22.31
C ILE A 110 -30.80 2.80 23.61
N GLU A 111 -29.69 3.47 23.92
CA GLU A 111 -28.86 3.22 25.11
C GLU A 111 -28.51 1.73 25.31
N PHE A 112 -28.27 1.01 24.20
CA PHE A 112 -28.12 -0.45 24.20
C PHE A 112 -27.06 -0.96 25.17
N LEU A 113 -25.87 -0.38 25.17
CA LEU A 113 -24.78 -0.81 26.06
C LEU A 113 -25.02 -0.41 27.53
N ASN A 114 -25.83 0.61 27.79
CA ASN A 114 -26.25 0.98 29.15
C ASN A 114 -27.20 -0.09 29.74
N TYR A 115 -28.15 -0.58 28.93
CA TYR A 115 -29.06 -1.66 29.33
C TYR A 115 -28.38 -3.03 29.34
N PHE A 116 -27.36 -3.24 28.50
CA PHE A 116 -26.66 -4.53 28.39
C PHE A 116 -25.13 -4.34 28.51
N PRO A 117 -24.62 -3.90 29.68
CA PRO A 117 -23.19 -3.56 29.87
C PRO A 117 -22.24 -4.74 29.64
N ARG A 118 -22.74 -5.98 29.79
CA ARG A 118 -21.99 -7.22 29.51
C ARG A 118 -21.48 -7.32 28.07
N PHE A 119 -22.06 -6.56 27.12
CA PHE A 119 -21.65 -6.56 25.72
C PHE A 119 -20.66 -5.45 25.38
N SER A 120 -20.24 -4.60 26.32
CA SER A 120 -19.32 -3.49 26.06
C SER A 120 -17.98 -3.95 25.45
N ASN A 121 -17.44 -5.08 25.93
CA ASN A 121 -16.22 -5.69 25.38
C ASN A 121 -16.42 -6.36 24.01
N TYR A 122 -17.66 -6.54 23.59
CA TYR A 122 -18.04 -7.19 22.32
C TYR A 122 -18.68 -6.20 21.33
N ARG A 123 -18.38 -4.91 21.46
CA ARG A 123 -18.98 -3.84 20.65
C ARG A 123 -18.92 -4.13 19.15
N HIS A 124 -17.78 -4.57 18.63
CA HIS A 124 -17.61 -4.92 17.21
C HIS A 124 -18.45 -6.12 16.79
N THR A 125 -18.59 -7.10 17.67
CA THR A 125 -19.48 -8.26 17.44
C THR A 125 -20.95 -7.83 17.44
N VAL A 126 -21.32 -6.88 18.30
CA VAL A 126 -22.69 -6.30 18.29
C VAL A 126 -22.94 -5.58 16.97
N TRP A 127 -22.00 -4.80 16.45
CA TRP A 127 -22.13 -4.17 15.12
C TRP A 127 -22.38 -5.22 14.03
N LEU A 128 -21.62 -6.32 14.06
CA LEU A 128 -21.73 -7.39 13.06
C LEU A 128 -23.15 -8.01 13.05
N PHE A 129 -23.66 -8.43 14.19
CA PHE A 129 -25.00 -9.01 14.27
C PHE A 129 -26.11 -7.99 14.00
N LEU A 130 -25.91 -6.75 14.38
CA LEU A 130 -26.85 -5.67 14.07
C LEU A 130 -26.89 -5.39 12.55
N MET A 131 -25.73 -5.36 11.89
CA MET A 131 -25.65 -5.20 10.45
C MET A 131 -26.24 -6.40 9.71
N GLU A 132 -25.96 -7.60 10.15
CA GLU A 132 -26.56 -8.85 9.61
C GLU A 132 -28.09 -8.81 9.69
N LEU A 133 -28.65 -8.37 10.83
CA LEU A 133 -30.09 -8.21 10.99
C LEU A 133 -30.67 -7.09 10.12
N ALA A 134 -29.96 -5.98 9.97
CA ALA A 134 -30.37 -4.89 9.09
C ALA A 134 -30.39 -5.36 7.61
N ARG A 135 -29.41 -6.16 7.18
CA ARG A 135 -29.40 -6.75 5.82
C ARG A 135 -30.54 -7.73 5.60
N ARG A 136 -30.97 -8.47 6.62
CA ARG A 136 -32.19 -9.27 6.60
C ARG A 136 -33.49 -8.44 6.69
N ARG A 137 -33.41 -7.13 6.55
CA ARG A 137 -34.57 -6.23 6.62
C ARG A 137 -35.36 -6.38 7.92
N TRP A 138 -34.67 -6.65 9.03
CA TRP A 138 -35.25 -6.87 10.37
C TRP A 138 -36.13 -8.13 10.47
N GLY A 139 -36.13 -8.98 9.44
CA GLY A 139 -36.90 -10.21 9.36
C GLY A 139 -36.22 -11.38 10.03
N ALA A 140 -37.02 -12.42 10.31
CA ALA A 140 -36.50 -13.70 10.75
C ALA A 140 -35.77 -14.43 9.61
N ARG A 141 -34.82 -15.29 9.96
CA ARG A 141 -34.25 -16.23 8.99
C ARG A 141 -35.30 -17.20 8.49
N PRO A 142 -35.20 -17.70 7.24
CA PRO A 142 -36.04 -18.82 6.77
C PRO A 142 -35.94 -20.03 7.74
N ARG A 143 -36.98 -20.83 7.82
CA ARG A 143 -37.04 -21.92 8.84
C ARG A 143 -35.83 -22.87 8.79
N GLY A 144 -35.43 -23.32 7.60
CA GLY A 144 -34.26 -24.21 7.44
C GLY A 144 -32.94 -23.58 7.88
N GLU A 145 -32.76 -22.30 7.61
CA GLU A 145 -31.60 -21.55 8.06
C GLU A 145 -31.63 -21.23 9.54
N MET A 146 -32.81 -21.02 10.10
CA MET A 146 -32.99 -20.74 11.54
C MET A 146 -32.45 -21.87 12.39
N GLU A 147 -32.84 -23.14 12.10
CA GLU A 147 -32.37 -24.30 12.84
C GLU A 147 -30.85 -24.49 12.72
N ARG A 148 -30.31 -24.30 11.52
CA ARG A 148 -28.88 -24.34 11.29
C ARG A 148 -28.16 -23.23 12.08
N ALA A 149 -28.66 -22.01 12.03
CA ALA A 149 -28.10 -20.90 12.76
C ALA A 149 -28.10 -21.08 14.26
N MET A 150 -29.21 -21.60 14.83
CA MET A 150 -29.29 -21.86 16.25
C MET A 150 -28.26 -22.89 16.73
N ARG A 151 -28.09 -23.99 16.00
CA ARG A 151 -27.05 -24.99 16.30
C ARG A 151 -25.66 -24.39 16.25
N MET A 152 -25.34 -23.67 15.19
CA MET A 152 -24.02 -23.04 14.99
C MET A 152 -23.71 -21.96 16.04
N LEU A 153 -24.72 -21.20 16.48
CA LEU A 153 -24.56 -20.21 17.55
C LEU A 153 -24.32 -20.92 18.92
N GLU A 154 -24.97 -22.05 19.18
CA GLU A 154 -24.72 -22.86 20.39
C GLU A 154 -23.30 -23.43 20.40
N GLU A 155 -22.83 -23.96 19.26
CA GLU A 155 -21.47 -24.48 19.08
C GLU A 155 -20.40 -23.38 19.17
N ALA A 156 -20.70 -22.18 18.66
CA ALA A 156 -19.75 -21.05 18.65
C ALA A 156 -19.55 -20.45 20.06
N GLY A 157 -20.51 -20.58 20.95
CA GLY A 157 -20.44 -20.10 22.32
C GLY A 157 -21.65 -19.28 22.76
N SER A 158 -21.99 -19.37 24.03
CA SER A 158 -23.16 -18.71 24.63
C SER A 158 -23.22 -17.20 24.40
N ILE A 159 -22.06 -16.54 24.39
CA ILE A 159 -21.99 -15.07 24.21
C ILE A 159 -22.56 -14.65 22.86
N PHE A 160 -22.24 -15.34 21.75
CA PHE A 160 -22.73 -15.00 20.42
C PHE A 160 -24.24 -15.22 20.30
N LYS A 161 -24.76 -16.32 20.92
CA LYS A 161 -26.19 -16.59 21.02
C LYS A 161 -26.91 -15.49 21.80
N ASP A 162 -26.30 -15.05 22.92
CA ASP A 162 -26.86 -14.00 23.77
C ASP A 162 -26.92 -12.65 23.07
N ILE A 163 -25.84 -12.29 22.35
CA ILE A 163 -25.78 -11.03 21.56
C ILE A 163 -26.86 -11.08 20.47
N GLU A 164 -26.89 -12.13 19.65
CA GLU A 164 -27.85 -12.28 18.55
C GLU A 164 -29.30 -12.26 19.08
N GLY A 165 -29.58 -13.03 20.13
CA GLY A 165 -30.91 -13.11 20.75
C GLY A 165 -31.33 -11.77 21.36
N THR A 166 -30.43 -11.01 21.95
CA THR A 166 -30.73 -9.69 22.52
C THR A 166 -31.01 -8.68 21.43
N ILE A 167 -30.16 -8.62 20.35
CA ILE A 167 -30.38 -7.77 19.19
C ILE A 167 -31.73 -8.09 18.52
N TRP A 168 -32.06 -9.39 18.39
CA TRP A 168 -33.35 -9.82 17.85
C TRP A 168 -34.54 -9.31 18.69
N LYS A 169 -34.46 -9.35 20.00
CA LYS A 169 -35.49 -8.80 20.90
C LYS A 169 -35.63 -7.29 20.73
N GLN A 170 -34.56 -6.58 20.51
CA GLN A 170 -34.49 -5.11 20.32
C GLN A 170 -34.66 -4.67 18.87
N ARG A 171 -34.94 -5.56 17.92
CA ARG A 171 -34.94 -5.28 16.49
C ARG A 171 -35.83 -4.11 16.06
N VAL A 172 -36.98 -3.94 16.71
CA VAL A 172 -37.91 -2.83 16.38
C VAL A 172 -37.33 -1.49 16.79
N HIS A 173 -36.67 -1.44 17.95
CA HIS A 173 -36.02 -0.22 18.43
C HIS A 173 -34.83 0.16 17.55
N PHE A 174 -34.00 -0.80 17.15
CA PHE A 174 -32.90 -0.58 16.20
C PHE A 174 -33.41 -0.13 14.83
N ALA A 175 -34.45 -0.76 14.29
CA ALA A 175 -35.05 -0.37 13.02
C ALA A 175 -35.55 1.09 13.07
N ALA A 176 -36.19 1.46 14.18
CA ALA A 176 -36.67 2.83 14.39
C ALA A 176 -35.51 3.83 14.54
N ALA A 177 -34.43 3.48 15.27
CA ALA A 177 -33.24 4.31 15.43
C ALA A 177 -32.57 4.58 14.09
N ILE A 178 -32.28 3.54 13.30
CA ILE A 178 -31.69 3.67 11.97
C ILE A 178 -32.59 4.48 11.02
N SER A 179 -33.91 4.29 11.09
CA SER A 179 -34.86 5.09 10.30
C SER A 179 -34.81 6.57 10.68
N ARG A 180 -34.73 6.91 11.97
CA ARG A 180 -34.56 8.29 12.45
C ARG A 180 -33.24 8.90 11.94
N ILE A 181 -32.13 8.15 12.01
CA ILE A 181 -30.82 8.58 11.50
C ILE A 181 -30.92 8.92 10.00
N ARG A 182 -31.56 8.05 9.21
CA ARG A 182 -31.75 8.27 7.78
C ARG A 182 -32.59 9.52 7.49
N ILE A 183 -33.72 9.66 8.16
CA ILE A 183 -34.61 10.83 8.01
C ILE A 183 -33.86 12.13 8.35
N LYS A 184 -33.14 12.16 9.49
CA LYS A 184 -32.33 13.29 9.92
C LYS A 184 -31.30 13.71 8.87
N ASN A 185 -30.67 12.74 8.22
CA ASN A 185 -29.64 12.97 7.21
C ASN A 185 -30.18 13.02 5.78
N LYS A 186 -31.51 12.98 5.58
CA LYS A 186 -32.17 12.97 4.26
C LYS A 186 -31.66 11.84 3.34
N ALA A 187 -31.31 10.69 3.92
CA ALA A 187 -30.79 9.53 3.22
C ALA A 187 -31.92 8.58 2.77
N PHE A 188 -31.95 8.23 1.49
CA PHE A 188 -32.92 7.28 0.93
C PHE A 188 -32.53 5.83 1.22
N SER A 189 -31.24 5.55 1.28
CA SER A 189 -30.68 4.22 1.57
C SER A 189 -29.71 4.30 2.75
N LEU A 190 -29.29 3.13 3.26
CA LEU A 190 -28.26 3.05 4.30
C LEU A 190 -26.90 3.52 3.75
N SER A 191 -26.61 3.23 2.48
CA SER A 191 -25.38 3.63 1.81
C SER A 191 -25.25 5.15 1.63
N ASP A 192 -26.35 5.88 1.56
CA ASP A 192 -26.33 7.36 1.46
C ASP A 192 -25.78 8.03 2.74
N LEU A 193 -25.80 7.30 3.86
CA LEU A 193 -25.21 7.74 5.13
C LEU A 193 -23.69 7.66 5.13
N LEU A 194 -23.10 6.93 4.19
CA LEU A 194 -21.67 6.79 4.09
C LEU A 194 -21.03 7.95 3.34
N PRO A 195 -19.82 8.38 3.73
CA PRO A 195 -19.04 9.29 2.92
C PRO A 195 -18.76 8.69 1.53
N PRO A 196 -18.56 9.52 0.49
CA PRO A 196 -18.46 9.04 -0.89
C PRO A 196 -17.42 7.95 -1.13
N HIS A 197 -16.27 8.01 -0.44
CA HIS A 197 -15.19 7.04 -0.58
C HIS A 197 -15.48 5.66 0.04
N LEU A 198 -16.48 5.56 0.93
CA LEU A 198 -16.91 4.31 1.56
C LEU A 198 -18.18 3.72 0.94
N ARG A 199 -18.74 4.31 -0.12
CA ARG A 199 -19.95 3.81 -0.78
C ARG A 199 -19.68 2.53 -1.57
N GLU A 200 -20.71 1.71 -1.74
CA GLU A 200 -20.64 0.29 -2.08
C GLU A 200 -20.07 -0.10 -3.44
N GLU A 201 -20.04 0.80 -4.43
CA GLU A 201 -19.77 0.41 -5.83
C GLU A 201 -18.41 -0.27 -6.05
N ARG A 202 -17.40 0.07 -5.25
CA ARG A 202 -16.07 -0.54 -5.35
C ARG A 202 -15.97 -1.89 -4.66
N ILE A 203 -16.66 -2.09 -3.55
CA ILE A 203 -16.45 -3.24 -2.64
C ILE A 203 -17.20 -4.46 -3.09
N SER A 204 -18.44 -4.32 -3.54
CA SER A 204 -19.16 -5.45 -4.11
C SER A 204 -18.47 -5.97 -5.37
N ALA A 205 -17.77 -5.10 -6.11
CA ALA A 205 -16.93 -5.48 -7.22
C ALA A 205 -15.72 -6.34 -6.79
N CYS A 206 -15.12 -6.08 -5.62
CA CYS A 206 -13.96 -6.83 -5.12
C CYS A 206 -14.30 -8.25 -4.69
N VAL A 207 -15.48 -8.46 -4.10
CA VAL A 207 -15.89 -9.78 -3.58
C VAL A 207 -16.51 -10.66 -4.65
N ASN A 208 -17.26 -10.05 -5.58
CA ASN A 208 -17.96 -10.74 -6.65
C ASN A 208 -17.21 -10.69 -7.99
N LYS A 209 -15.88 -10.62 -7.95
CA LYS A 209 -15.08 -10.64 -9.18
C LYS A 209 -15.33 -11.91 -9.97
N GLU A 210 -15.72 -11.73 -11.23
CA GLU A 210 -15.84 -12.85 -12.16
C GLU A 210 -14.48 -13.47 -12.51
N SER A 211 -13.43 -12.67 -12.44
CA SER A 211 -12.05 -13.08 -12.71
C SER A 211 -11.19 -12.83 -11.47
N VAL A 212 -10.28 -13.75 -11.22
CA VAL A 212 -9.33 -13.69 -10.12
C VAL A 212 -7.92 -13.48 -10.67
N THR A 213 -7.13 -12.68 -10.00
CA THR A 213 -5.75 -12.37 -10.36
C THR A 213 -4.78 -13.00 -9.38
N GLY A 214 -3.59 -13.28 -9.86
CA GLY A 214 -2.51 -13.82 -9.05
C GLY A 214 -1.22 -13.92 -9.84
N TRP A 215 -0.15 -14.36 -9.20
CA TRP A 215 1.12 -14.58 -9.87
C TRP A 215 1.58 -16.03 -9.76
N VAL A 216 2.32 -16.46 -10.79
CA VAL A 216 2.89 -17.81 -10.86
C VAL A 216 4.15 -17.86 -10.03
N ASN A 217 4.13 -18.67 -8.99
CA ASN A 217 5.25 -18.87 -8.09
C ASN A 217 6.35 -19.72 -8.73
N THR A 218 7.43 -19.08 -9.17
CA THR A 218 8.54 -19.73 -9.87
C THR A 218 9.45 -20.55 -8.94
N PHE A 219 9.25 -20.51 -7.63
CA PHE A 219 9.88 -21.42 -6.69
C PHE A 219 9.23 -22.81 -6.73
N LYS A 220 7.91 -22.88 -6.95
CA LYS A 220 7.15 -24.12 -7.05
C LYS A 220 6.94 -24.56 -8.50
N ALA A 221 6.67 -23.63 -9.42
CA ALA A 221 6.49 -23.89 -10.86
C ALA A 221 7.78 -23.61 -11.63
N LYS A 222 8.67 -24.60 -11.77
CA LYS A 222 9.96 -24.45 -12.45
C LYS A 222 9.84 -24.07 -13.94
N LYS A 223 8.76 -24.47 -14.62
CA LYS A 223 8.50 -24.20 -16.05
C LYS A 223 7.06 -23.81 -16.27
N VAL A 224 6.83 -22.66 -16.91
CA VAL A 224 5.48 -22.19 -17.26
C VAL A 224 4.74 -23.17 -18.18
N ALA A 225 5.46 -23.87 -19.05
CA ALA A 225 4.86 -24.90 -19.91
C ALA A 225 4.16 -26.01 -19.12
N LEU A 226 4.70 -26.40 -17.95
CA LEU A 226 4.05 -27.38 -17.07
C LEU A 226 2.80 -26.82 -16.42
N LEU A 227 2.80 -25.55 -16.04
CA LEU A 227 1.60 -24.86 -15.53
C LEU A 227 0.53 -24.81 -16.61
N VAL A 228 0.87 -24.40 -17.83
CA VAL A 228 -0.07 -24.35 -18.96
C VAL A 228 -0.66 -25.73 -19.24
N LYS A 229 0.17 -26.79 -19.24
CA LYS A 229 -0.31 -28.16 -19.38
C LYS A 229 -1.31 -28.52 -18.28
N ARG A 230 -1.00 -28.18 -17.02
CA ARG A 230 -1.88 -28.47 -15.87
C ARG A 230 -3.19 -27.67 -15.92
N LEU A 231 -3.14 -26.40 -16.34
CA LEU A 231 -4.33 -25.60 -16.56
C LEU A 231 -5.25 -26.21 -17.64
N ASN A 232 -4.67 -26.70 -18.75
CA ASN A 232 -5.41 -27.37 -19.80
C ASN A 232 -6.05 -28.69 -19.31
N GLU A 233 -5.32 -29.47 -18.50
CA GLU A 233 -5.85 -30.69 -17.85
C GLU A 233 -7.02 -30.40 -16.92
N LEU A 234 -7.04 -29.21 -16.28
CA LEU A 234 -8.12 -28.73 -15.41
C LEU A 234 -9.28 -28.08 -16.19
N GLY A 235 -9.21 -28.05 -17.52
CA GLY A 235 -10.25 -27.50 -18.39
C GLY A 235 -10.13 -26.00 -18.66
N TYR A 236 -8.98 -25.37 -18.29
CA TYR A 236 -8.74 -23.96 -18.60
C TYR A 236 -8.06 -23.79 -19.94
N SER A 237 -8.49 -22.80 -20.72
CA SER A 237 -7.91 -22.43 -22.00
C SER A 237 -7.34 -21.00 -22.00
N TYR A 238 -6.27 -20.79 -22.78
CA TYR A 238 -5.68 -19.46 -22.93
C TYR A 238 -6.55 -18.58 -23.81
N SER A 239 -6.79 -17.34 -23.37
CA SER A 239 -7.52 -16.34 -24.14
C SER A 239 -6.76 -15.02 -24.18
N SER A 240 -6.75 -14.35 -25.34
CA SER A 240 -6.22 -12.99 -25.50
C SER A 240 -7.29 -11.92 -25.30
N SER A 241 -8.54 -12.31 -25.06
CA SER A 241 -9.68 -11.41 -24.89
C SER A 241 -9.52 -10.53 -23.64
N LYS A 242 -10.06 -9.31 -23.69
CA LYS A 242 -10.16 -8.44 -22.51
C LYS A 242 -11.14 -8.99 -21.47
N GLN A 243 -12.24 -9.57 -21.91
CA GLN A 243 -13.20 -10.30 -21.07
C GLN A 243 -12.96 -11.79 -21.22
N LEU A 244 -12.73 -12.46 -20.10
CA LEU A 244 -12.55 -13.90 -20.04
C LEU A 244 -13.92 -14.57 -19.89
N CYS A 245 -14.13 -15.69 -20.58
CA CYS A 245 -15.22 -16.61 -20.34
C CYS A 245 -14.88 -17.57 -19.19
N ALA A 246 -15.87 -18.28 -18.65
CA ALA A 246 -15.64 -19.30 -17.63
C ALA A 246 -14.64 -20.35 -18.15
N GLY A 247 -13.64 -20.69 -17.36
CA GLY A 247 -12.56 -21.60 -17.76
C GLY A 247 -11.49 -20.98 -18.67
N GLU A 248 -11.45 -19.66 -18.79
CA GLU A 248 -10.37 -19.00 -19.54
C GLU A 248 -9.35 -18.33 -18.61
N TYR A 249 -8.11 -18.23 -19.09
CA TYR A 249 -7.05 -17.47 -18.43
C TYR A 249 -6.22 -16.67 -19.44
N ARG A 250 -5.51 -15.66 -18.92
CA ARG A 250 -4.51 -14.89 -19.68
C ARG A 250 -3.36 -14.48 -18.80
N PHE A 251 -2.19 -14.29 -19.42
CA PHE A 251 -1.05 -13.67 -18.75
C PHE A 251 -1.11 -12.14 -18.84
N ASP A 252 -0.66 -11.48 -17.78
CA ASP A 252 -0.57 -10.03 -17.74
C ASP A 252 0.60 -9.49 -18.57
N ARG A 253 0.46 -8.28 -19.07
CA ARG A 253 1.48 -7.62 -19.90
C ARG A 253 2.33 -6.61 -19.11
N VAL A 254 1.89 -6.26 -17.92
CA VAL A 254 2.53 -5.27 -17.04
C VAL A 254 3.47 -5.96 -16.07
N CYS A 255 2.94 -6.94 -15.35
CA CYS A 255 3.68 -7.71 -14.35
C CYS A 255 4.06 -9.09 -14.92
N PRO A 256 5.36 -9.43 -14.98
CA PRO A 256 5.79 -10.74 -15.43
C PRO A 256 5.23 -11.87 -14.55
N ARG A 257 4.89 -12.98 -15.19
CA ARG A 257 4.33 -14.16 -14.50
C ARG A 257 3.01 -13.91 -13.76
N PHE A 258 2.33 -12.82 -14.05
CA PHE A 258 1.02 -12.53 -13.52
C PHE A 258 -0.06 -13.15 -14.41
N ILE A 259 -1.09 -13.73 -13.79
CA ILE A 259 -2.16 -14.45 -14.46
C ILE A 259 -3.51 -13.94 -13.99
N THR A 260 -4.44 -13.77 -14.92
CA THR A 260 -5.86 -13.56 -14.64
C THR A 260 -6.60 -14.81 -15.12
N LEU A 261 -7.46 -15.37 -14.28
CA LEU A 261 -8.28 -16.52 -14.64
C LEU A 261 -9.74 -16.31 -14.23
N ARG A 262 -10.65 -16.79 -15.05
CA ARG A 262 -12.07 -16.86 -14.71
C ARG A 262 -12.39 -18.31 -14.36
N PRO A 263 -12.85 -18.58 -13.11
CA PRO A 263 -13.13 -19.93 -12.68
C PRO A 263 -14.18 -20.60 -13.55
N LEU A 264 -14.13 -21.92 -13.58
CA LEU A 264 -15.23 -22.73 -14.11
C LEU A 264 -16.47 -22.53 -13.24
N GLU A 265 -17.65 -22.72 -13.82
CA GLU A 265 -18.91 -22.60 -13.09
C GLU A 265 -18.91 -23.53 -11.87
N ASN A 266 -19.34 -23.01 -10.73
CA ASN A 266 -19.45 -23.74 -9.44
C ASN A 266 -18.11 -24.22 -8.83
N ILE A 267 -16.97 -23.75 -9.31
CA ILE A 267 -15.66 -24.05 -8.69
C ILE A 267 -15.09 -22.80 -8.03
N SER A 268 -14.83 -22.90 -6.72
CA SER A 268 -14.05 -21.85 -6.02
C SER A 268 -12.60 -21.89 -6.48
N VAL A 269 -12.04 -20.73 -6.83
CA VAL A 269 -10.62 -20.64 -7.20
C VAL A 269 -9.71 -21.06 -6.04
N GLY A 270 -10.11 -20.76 -4.81
CA GLY A 270 -9.38 -21.17 -3.62
C GLY A 270 -9.26 -22.69 -3.45
N GLN A 271 -10.15 -23.47 -4.08
CA GLN A 271 -10.14 -24.93 -4.04
C GLN A 271 -9.29 -25.57 -5.14
N LEU A 272 -8.82 -24.80 -6.12
CA LEU A 272 -7.91 -25.32 -7.14
C LEU A 272 -6.59 -25.77 -6.49
N ASP A 273 -6.12 -26.96 -6.84
CA ASP A 273 -4.84 -27.49 -6.34
C ASP A 273 -3.68 -26.54 -6.62
N LEU A 274 -3.68 -25.88 -7.78
CA LEU A 274 -2.68 -24.87 -8.13
C LEU A 274 -2.61 -23.70 -7.13
N VAL A 275 -3.72 -23.33 -6.50
CA VAL A 275 -3.81 -22.29 -5.49
C VAL A 275 -3.46 -22.86 -4.11
N LYS A 276 -4.02 -24.00 -3.72
CA LYS A 276 -3.72 -24.67 -2.45
C LYS A 276 -2.24 -25.01 -2.32
N ASP A 277 -1.63 -25.49 -3.38
CA ASP A 277 -0.20 -25.81 -3.42
C ASP A 277 0.69 -24.56 -3.51
N GLY A 278 0.11 -23.36 -3.65
CA GLY A 278 0.83 -22.10 -3.79
C GLY A 278 1.63 -22.00 -5.09
N VAL A 279 1.22 -22.70 -6.14
CA VAL A 279 1.77 -22.58 -7.51
C VAL A 279 1.24 -21.29 -8.15
N ILE A 280 -0.02 -20.95 -7.89
CA ILE A 280 -0.61 -19.64 -8.17
C ILE A 280 -0.91 -19.00 -6.83
N VAL A 281 -0.32 -17.84 -6.58
CA VAL A 281 -0.57 -17.03 -5.39
C VAL A 281 -1.55 -15.94 -5.76
N LEU A 282 -2.74 -15.96 -5.13
CA LEU A 282 -3.77 -14.96 -5.40
C LEU A 282 -3.35 -13.61 -4.83
N GLN A 283 -3.33 -12.60 -5.69
CA GLN A 283 -2.96 -11.23 -5.33
C GLN A 283 -3.37 -10.27 -6.44
N GLU A 284 -3.77 -9.06 -6.10
CA GLU A 284 -4.03 -8.02 -7.07
C GLU A 284 -2.72 -7.44 -7.64
N ARG A 285 -2.78 -7.02 -8.91
CA ARG A 285 -1.61 -6.53 -9.63
C ARG A 285 -1.02 -5.28 -9.02
N GLU A 286 -1.84 -4.38 -8.48
CA GLU A 286 -1.41 -3.14 -7.84
C GLU A 286 -0.31 -3.36 -6.79
N PHE A 287 -0.34 -4.48 -6.05
CA PHE A 287 0.66 -4.81 -5.03
C PHE A 287 1.94 -5.49 -5.59
N CYS A 288 2.02 -5.66 -6.90
CA CYS A 288 3.14 -6.29 -7.60
C CYS A 288 3.88 -5.34 -8.57
N GLU A 289 3.32 -4.17 -8.84
CA GLU A 289 3.82 -3.23 -9.83
C GLU A 289 5.17 -2.62 -9.45
N GLY A 290 5.37 -2.32 -8.17
CA GLY A 290 6.65 -1.82 -7.66
C GLY A 290 7.78 -2.84 -7.85
N ALA A 291 7.56 -4.08 -7.42
CA ALA A 291 8.55 -5.16 -7.57
C ALA A 291 8.92 -5.40 -9.04
N SER A 292 7.91 -5.44 -9.92
CA SER A 292 8.08 -5.60 -11.36
C SER A 292 8.86 -4.43 -11.99
N THR A 293 8.53 -3.19 -11.59
CA THR A 293 9.17 -1.97 -12.11
C THR A 293 10.60 -1.84 -11.60
N LEU A 294 10.87 -2.20 -10.34
CA LEU A 294 12.23 -2.23 -9.79
C LEU A 294 13.12 -3.19 -10.59
N CYS A 295 12.64 -4.42 -10.86
CA CYS A 295 13.41 -5.40 -11.62
C CYS A 295 13.67 -4.94 -13.07
N ARG A 296 12.72 -4.23 -13.71
CA ARG A 296 12.96 -3.59 -15.01
C ARG A 296 14.03 -2.49 -14.92
N ALA A 297 13.99 -1.66 -13.86
CA ALA A 297 14.96 -0.61 -13.64
C ALA A 297 16.38 -1.16 -13.36
N LEU A 298 16.49 -2.23 -12.55
CA LEU A 298 17.76 -2.94 -12.31
C LEU A 298 18.37 -3.46 -13.62
N ARG A 299 17.52 -4.09 -14.46
CA ARG A 299 17.96 -4.59 -15.77
C ARG A 299 18.40 -3.46 -16.71
N ALA A 300 17.64 -2.36 -16.78
CA ALA A 300 17.95 -1.22 -17.64
C ALA A 300 19.26 -0.51 -17.24
N ASN A 301 19.59 -0.53 -15.94
CA ASN A 301 20.81 0.09 -15.42
C ASN A 301 21.96 -0.92 -15.20
N ALA A 302 21.78 -2.19 -15.59
CA ALA A 302 22.74 -3.28 -15.38
C ALA A 302 23.26 -3.40 -13.93
N LEU A 303 22.40 -3.07 -12.95
CA LEU A 303 22.74 -3.14 -11.54
C LEU A 303 22.63 -4.58 -11.03
N GLN A 304 23.67 -5.02 -10.31
CA GLN A 304 23.76 -6.37 -9.75
C GLN A 304 24.21 -6.28 -8.29
N GLY A 305 23.49 -6.93 -7.40
CA GLY A 305 23.77 -6.96 -5.97
C GLY A 305 22.52 -7.28 -5.15
N VAL A 306 22.62 -7.06 -3.84
CA VAL A 306 21.49 -7.23 -2.92
C VAL A 306 20.45 -6.14 -3.12
N VAL A 307 19.18 -6.53 -3.03
CA VAL A 307 18.04 -5.59 -3.05
C VAL A 307 17.43 -5.52 -1.65
N ALA A 308 17.10 -4.31 -1.20
CA ALA A 308 16.39 -4.08 0.06
C ALA A 308 14.91 -3.81 -0.19
N GLN A 309 14.04 -4.35 0.66
CA GLN A 309 12.66 -3.91 0.84
C GLN A 309 12.54 -3.29 2.21
N THR A 310 12.10 -2.05 2.31
CA THR A 310 12.21 -1.27 3.55
C THR A 310 11.21 -1.64 4.63
N HIS A 311 10.07 -2.22 4.25
CA HIS A 311 9.01 -2.59 5.20
C HIS A 311 8.42 -3.96 4.83
N ALA A 312 8.34 -4.82 5.82
CA ALA A 312 7.72 -6.14 5.72
C ALA A 312 6.20 -6.02 5.80
N SER A 313 5.57 -5.51 4.74
CA SER A 313 4.13 -5.26 4.73
C SER A 313 3.31 -6.52 4.40
N SER A 314 3.77 -7.33 3.45
CA SER A 314 3.08 -8.54 3.00
C SER A 314 4.07 -9.62 2.57
N PRO A 315 4.02 -10.85 3.11
CA PRO A 315 4.85 -11.96 2.65
C PRO A 315 4.67 -12.25 1.16
N ARG A 316 3.46 -12.07 0.61
CA ARG A 316 3.18 -12.29 -0.82
C ARG A 316 3.89 -11.29 -1.72
N CYS A 317 3.95 -10.01 -1.32
CA CYS A 317 4.69 -8.97 -2.05
C CYS A 317 6.20 -9.27 -2.06
N SER A 318 6.77 -9.60 -0.90
CA SER A 318 8.19 -9.97 -0.80
C SER A 318 8.50 -11.25 -1.57
N ALA A 319 7.59 -12.23 -1.56
CA ALA A 319 7.74 -13.45 -2.33
C ALA A 319 7.75 -13.19 -3.84
N TYR A 320 6.87 -12.31 -4.32
CA TYR A 320 6.86 -11.91 -5.74
C TYR A 320 8.15 -11.17 -6.11
N LEU A 321 8.60 -10.22 -5.28
CA LEU A 321 9.89 -9.54 -5.50
C LEU A 321 11.05 -10.54 -5.56
N ALA A 322 11.13 -11.47 -4.61
CA ALA A 322 12.15 -12.53 -4.61
C ALA A 322 12.10 -13.40 -5.86
N ALA A 323 10.89 -13.75 -6.35
CA ALA A 323 10.70 -14.49 -7.58
C ALA A 323 11.21 -13.74 -8.81
N GLN A 324 10.93 -12.44 -8.90
CA GLN A 324 11.42 -11.58 -9.98
C GLN A 324 12.94 -11.39 -9.94
N LEU A 325 13.53 -11.23 -8.76
CA LEU A 325 14.99 -11.14 -8.58
C LEU A 325 15.68 -12.45 -8.97
N LYS A 326 15.12 -13.60 -8.60
CA LYS A 326 15.61 -14.93 -9.01
C LYS A 326 15.60 -15.08 -10.53
N GLU A 327 14.54 -14.67 -11.21
CA GLU A 327 14.45 -14.70 -12.67
C GLU A 327 15.47 -13.75 -13.31
N LEU A 328 15.61 -12.52 -12.77
CA LEU A 328 16.61 -11.57 -13.23
C LEU A 328 18.02 -12.15 -13.12
N ALA A 329 18.36 -12.76 -11.98
CA ALA A 329 19.64 -13.42 -11.77
C ALA A 329 19.90 -14.56 -12.78
N ALA A 330 18.87 -15.36 -13.08
CA ALA A 330 18.95 -16.41 -14.08
C ALA A 330 19.21 -15.86 -15.50
N VAL A 331 18.56 -14.78 -15.88
CA VAL A 331 18.75 -14.09 -17.17
C VAL A 331 20.16 -13.51 -17.28
N VAL A 332 20.65 -12.82 -16.24
CA VAL A 332 22.02 -12.28 -16.21
C VAL A 332 23.04 -13.39 -16.36
N LYS A 333 22.89 -14.49 -15.61
CA LYS A 333 23.78 -15.65 -15.70
C LYS A 333 23.78 -16.29 -17.10
N ALA A 334 22.63 -16.40 -17.73
CA ALA A 334 22.50 -16.96 -19.08
C ALA A 334 23.18 -16.08 -20.15
N ASN A 335 23.13 -14.76 -19.98
CA ASN A 335 23.72 -13.80 -20.93
C ASN A 335 25.23 -13.60 -20.73
N MET A 336 25.77 -13.96 -19.57
CA MET A 336 27.19 -13.78 -19.21
C MET A 336 27.78 -15.05 -18.58
N PRO A 337 27.82 -16.19 -19.29
CA PRO A 337 28.22 -17.46 -18.69
C PRO A 337 29.69 -17.49 -18.23
N ALA A 338 30.58 -16.66 -18.78
CA ALA A 338 31.98 -16.53 -18.44
C ALA A 338 32.30 -15.50 -17.35
N ALA A 339 31.30 -14.69 -16.93
CA ALA A 339 31.51 -13.72 -15.88
C ALA A 339 31.54 -14.40 -14.50
N PRO A 340 32.35 -13.89 -13.55
CA PRO A 340 32.32 -14.39 -12.18
C PRO A 340 30.91 -14.20 -11.61
N VAL A 341 30.38 -15.24 -11.00
CA VAL A 341 29.06 -15.20 -10.36
C VAL A 341 29.15 -14.24 -9.16
N ILE A 342 28.32 -13.21 -9.16
CA ILE A 342 28.18 -12.32 -8.02
C ILE A 342 27.29 -13.05 -6.99
N PRO A 343 27.80 -13.42 -5.81
CA PRO A 343 27.04 -14.23 -4.84
C PRO A 343 25.75 -13.55 -4.34
N GLU A 344 25.72 -12.22 -4.38
CA GLU A 344 24.62 -11.39 -3.89
C GLU A 344 23.50 -11.20 -4.93
N LEU A 345 23.73 -11.62 -6.18
CA LEU A 345 22.74 -11.46 -7.23
C LEU A 345 21.48 -12.29 -6.94
N GLY A 346 20.34 -11.63 -6.90
CA GLY A 346 19.04 -12.25 -6.59
C GLY A 346 18.72 -12.33 -5.09
N LYS A 347 19.59 -11.84 -4.21
CA LYS A 347 19.31 -11.75 -2.77
C LYS A 347 18.39 -10.57 -2.44
N LEU A 348 17.51 -10.78 -1.45
CA LEU A 348 16.56 -9.81 -0.93
C LEU A 348 16.72 -9.69 0.59
N VAL A 349 16.79 -8.46 1.10
CA VAL A 349 16.70 -8.17 2.53
C VAL A 349 15.43 -7.38 2.79
N VAL A 350 14.58 -7.85 3.69
CA VAL A 350 13.31 -7.24 4.08
C VAL A 350 13.42 -6.74 5.51
N PHE A 351 13.11 -5.46 5.74
CA PHE A 351 13.23 -4.81 7.04
C PHE A 351 11.88 -4.56 7.70
N GLY A 352 11.87 -4.37 9.01
CA GLY A 352 10.73 -3.86 9.75
C GLY A 352 9.60 -4.87 9.96
N ALA A 353 9.92 -6.17 10.08
CA ALA A 353 8.94 -7.19 10.39
C ALA A 353 8.47 -7.16 11.87
N GLY A 354 9.21 -6.48 12.76
CA GLY A 354 8.90 -6.40 14.18
C GLY A 354 8.73 -7.78 14.81
N ASP A 355 7.74 -7.91 15.67
CA ASP A 355 7.41 -9.19 16.35
C ASP A 355 6.88 -10.27 15.40
N LYS A 356 6.53 -9.91 14.15
CA LYS A 356 5.99 -10.83 13.15
C LYS A 356 7.09 -11.52 12.33
N VAL A 357 8.38 -11.31 12.61
CA VAL A 357 9.49 -11.85 11.80
C VAL A 357 9.41 -13.36 11.60
N ALA A 358 9.15 -14.13 12.66
CA ALA A 358 9.07 -15.58 12.59
C ALA A 358 7.88 -16.06 11.73
N SER A 359 6.71 -15.45 11.90
CA SER A 359 5.53 -15.78 11.07
C SER A 359 5.70 -15.36 9.62
N TYR A 360 6.39 -14.25 9.37
CA TYR A 360 6.72 -13.78 8.03
C TYR A 360 7.67 -14.75 7.30
N VAL A 361 8.72 -15.19 7.98
CA VAL A 361 9.66 -16.21 7.46
C VAL A 361 8.94 -17.53 7.18
N LEU A 362 8.03 -17.95 8.09
CA LEU A 362 7.23 -19.16 7.88
C LEU A 362 6.36 -19.03 6.62
N ALA A 363 5.66 -17.93 6.45
CA ALA A 363 4.82 -17.69 5.27
C ALA A 363 5.65 -17.71 3.95
N LEU A 364 6.87 -17.16 3.95
CA LEU A 364 7.77 -17.27 2.80
C LEU A 364 8.19 -18.71 2.52
N ARG A 365 8.49 -19.50 3.55
CA ARG A 365 8.84 -20.92 3.42
C ARG A 365 7.68 -21.76 2.88
N GLU A 366 6.46 -21.48 3.28
CA GLU A 366 5.25 -22.12 2.72
C GLU A 366 5.12 -21.85 1.22
N LEU A 367 5.57 -20.70 0.74
CA LEU A 367 5.66 -20.36 -0.68
C LEU A 367 6.89 -21.01 -1.37
N GLY A 368 7.70 -21.81 -0.66
CA GLY A 368 8.88 -22.51 -1.19
C GLY A 368 10.13 -21.64 -1.30
N ILE A 369 10.19 -20.53 -0.54
CA ILE A 369 11.32 -19.61 -0.52
C ILE A 369 12.16 -19.90 0.71
N GLU A 370 13.47 -20.13 0.52
CA GLU A 370 14.42 -20.19 1.63
C GLU A 370 14.55 -18.78 2.22
N ALA A 371 14.06 -18.60 3.44
CA ALA A 371 14.10 -17.35 4.16
C ALA A 371 14.70 -17.55 5.56
N SER A 372 15.43 -16.56 6.04
CA SER A 372 16.07 -16.57 7.37
C SER A 372 15.93 -15.22 8.06
N GLU A 373 16.16 -15.22 9.38
CA GLU A 373 16.20 -14.03 10.22
C GLU A 373 17.63 -13.47 10.39
N ALA A 374 18.63 -14.18 9.83
CA ALA A 374 20.04 -13.81 9.95
C ALA A 374 20.68 -13.58 8.58
N PRO A 375 21.33 -12.42 8.35
CA PRO A 375 21.98 -12.10 7.06
C PRO A 375 23.08 -13.11 6.66
N GLN A 376 23.74 -13.73 7.64
CA GLN A 376 24.85 -14.66 7.40
C GLN A 376 24.42 -16.07 7.00
N SER A 377 23.13 -16.40 7.02
CA SER A 377 22.63 -17.75 6.74
C SER A 377 22.85 -18.23 5.29
N GLY A 378 23.19 -17.32 4.38
CA GLY A 378 23.30 -17.64 2.95
C GLY A 378 21.96 -17.78 2.24
N ALA A 379 20.83 -17.68 2.95
CA ALA A 379 19.50 -17.73 2.36
C ALA A 379 19.28 -16.60 1.33
N PRO A 380 18.52 -16.83 0.25
CA PRO A 380 18.24 -15.81 -0.75
C PRO A 380 17.37 -14.66 -0.22
N VAL A 381 16.59 -14.91 0.84
CA VAL A 381 15.77 -13.90 1.48
C VAL A 381 16.10 -13.83 2.97
N CYS A 382 16.44 -12.63 3.45
CA CYS A 382 16.65 -12.33 4.85
C CYS A 382 15.54 -11.38 5.32
N VAL A 383 14.90 -11.69 6.46
CA VAL A 383 13.85 -10.86 7.05
C VAL A 383 14.30 -10.40 8.42
N LEU A 384 14.33 -9.08 8.62
CA LEU A 384 14.78 -8.46 9.87
C LEU A 384 13.61 -7.81 10.63
N SER A 385 13.64 -7.93 11.95
CA SER A 385 12.66 -7.26 12.83
C SER A 385 12.81 -5.74 12.78
N ASP A 386 14.05 -5.26 12.75
CA ASP A 386 14.37 -3.85 12.87
C ASP A 386 13.98 -3.06 11.62
N PRO A 387 13.48 -1.82 11.78
CA PRO A 387 13.29 -0.89 10.68
C PRO A 387 14.62 -0.52 9.99
N VAL A 388 14.56 -0.20 8.71
CA VAL A 388 15.73 0.14 7.88
C VAL A 388 16.54 1.34 8.38
N HIS A 389 15.92 2.22 9.17
CA HIS A 389 16.55 3.42 9.72
C HIS A 389 17.21 3.21 11.10
N CYS A 390 17.16 2.00 11.65
CA CYS A 390 17.87 1.67 12.88
C CYS A 390 19.37 1.53 12.62
N ASP A 391 20.18 2.01 13.58
CA ASP A 391 21.65 1.93 13.51
C ASP A 391 22.19 0.68 14.25
N THR A 392 21.38 -0.40 14.32
CA THR A 392 21.83 -1.66 14.90
C THR A 392 22.89 -2.31 13.99
N PRO A 393 23.90 -3.01 14.55
CA PRO A 393 24.92 -3.69 13.75
C PRO A 393 24.31 -4.64 12.71
N LEU A 394 23.17 -5.24 13.03
CA LEU A 394 22.47 -6.17 12.14
C LEU A 394 21.94 -5.43 10.90
N VAL A 395 21.28 -4.28 11.07
CA VAL A 395 20.75 -3.46 9.98
C VAL A 395 21.90 -2.87 9.14
N VAL A 396 22.95 -2.37 9.80
CA VAL A 396 24.12 -1.80 9.10
C VAL A 396 24.79 -2.86 8.21
N ASN A 397 25.04 -4.06 8.76
CA ASN A 397 25.63 -5.17 8.01
C ASN A 397 24.71 -5.66 6.87
N ALA A 398 23.39 -5.68 7.09
CA ALA A 398 22.43 -6.10 6.07
C ALA A 398 22.31 -5.09 4.92
N LEU A 399 22.55 -3.80 5.19
CA LEU A 399 22.59 -2.77 4.17
C LEU A 399 23.91 -2.74 3.39
N ASP A 400 24.95 -3.37 3.91
CA ASP A 400 26.21 -3.50 3.16
C ASP A 400 25.99 -4.40 1.94
N GLY A 401 26.42 -3.92 0.77
CA GLY A 401 26.18 -4.61 -0.51
C GLY A 401 24.80 -4.39 -1.14
N VAL A 402 23.90 -3.65 -0.50
CA VAL A 402 22.62 -3.27 -1.10
C VAL A 402 22.84 -2.22 -2.20
N VAL A 403 22.47 -2.58 -3.43
CA VAL A 403 22.62 -1.69 -4.61
C VAL A 403 21.33 -0.95 -4.96
N ALA A 404 20.20 -1.52 -4.59
CA ALA A 404 18.89 -0.91 -4.86
C ALA A 404 17.89 -1.22 -3.75
N ALA A 405 16.88 -0.37 -3.61
CA ALA A 405 15.83 -0.54 -2.63
C ALA A 405 14.43 -0.32 -3.22
N LEU A 406 13.49 -1.18 -2.80
CA LEU A 406 12.06 -0.96 -2.91
C LEU A 406 11.60 -0.36 -1.59
N ALA A 407 11.29 0.93 -1.61
CA ALA A 407 10.80 1.63 -0.44
C ALA A 407 9.27 1.58 -0.39
N THR A 408 8.73 0.80 0.54
CA THR A 408 7.29 0.56 0.74
C THR A 408 6.84 1.04 2.13
N PRO A 409 7.03 2.32 2.47
CA PRO A 409 6.69 2.82 3.79
C PRO A 409 5.18 2.80 4.01
N PRO A 410 4.71 2.85 5.28
CA PRO A 410 3.32 3.06 5.59
C PRO A 410 2.76 4.28 4.86
N ASN A 411 1.53 4.18 4.40
CA ASN A 411 0.82 5.26 3.71
C ASN A 411 -0.67 5.18 4.02
N SER A 412 -1.47 6.13 3.52
CA SER A 412 -2.90 6.20 3.81
C SER A 412 -3.72 5.10 3.12
N TYR A 413 -3.16 4.43 2.13
CA TYR A 413 -3.83 3.41 1.29
C TYR A 413 -5.14 3.92 0.63
N SER A 414 -5.29 5.24 0.51
CA SER A 414 -6.51 5.89 0.01
C SER A 414 -6.77 5.66 -1.48
N ALA A 415 -5.78 5.18 -2.24
CA ALA A 415 -5.92 4.83 -3.65
C ALA A 415 -6.15 3.33 -3.89
N VAL A 416 -6.05 2.49 -2.87
CA VAL A 416 -6.22 1.03 -3.00
C VAL A 416 -7.56 0.69 -3.65
N THR A 417 -7.51 -0.14 -4.68
CA THR A 417 -8.69 -0.55 -5.44
C THR A 417 -9.37 -1.77 -4.82
N ASP A 418 -8.61 -2.66 -4.19
CA ASP A 418 -9.11 -3.85 -3.49
C ASP A 418 -8.63 -3.91 -2.03
N PRO A 419 -9.38 -3.31 -1.08
CA PRO A 419 -9.04 -3.33 0.34
C PRO A 419 -9.05 -4.74 0.95
N ILE A 420 -9.81 -5.67 0.39
CA ILE A 420 -9.88 -7.04 0.87
C ILE A 420 -8.60 -7.81 0.50
N ASP A 421 -8.10 -7.62 -0.72
CA ASP A 421 -6.81 -8.21 -1.12
C ASP A 421 -5.64 -7.67 -0.28
N LEU A 422 -5.64 -6.36 -0.02
CA LEU A 422 -4.64 -5.73 0.86
C LEU A 422 -4.58 -6.40 2.23
N VAL A 423 -5.74 -6.61 2.86
CA VAL A 423 -5.83 -7.20 4.21
C VAL A 423 -5.48 -8.69 4.20
N CYS A 424 -6.01 -9.45 3.25
CA CYS A 424 -5.71 -10.87 3.11
C CYS A 424 -4.22 -11.11 2.80
N GLY A 425 -3.62 -10.28 1.96
CA GLY A 425 -2.19 -10.33 1.65
C GLY A 425 -1.29 -10.05 2.85
N ARG A 426 -1.80 -9.38 3.88
CA ARG A 426 -1.13 -9.06 5.16
C ARG A 426 -1.41 -10.07 6.28
N GLY A 427 -2.04 -11.21 5.94
CA GLY A 427 -2.39 -12.22 6.93
C GLY A 427 -3.63 -11.89 7.76
N GLY A 428 -4.51 -11.03 7.25
CA GLY A 428 -5.77 -10.67 7.90
C GLY A 428 -5.65 -9.54 8.93
N ASP A 429 -4.97 -8.48 8.58
CA ASP A 429 -4.75 -7.31 9.45
C ASP A 429 -6.04 -6.49 9.64
N LEU A 430 -6.76 -6.75 10.74
CA LEU A 430 -8.00 -6.03 11.09
C LEU A 430 -7.78 -4.54 11.37
N ALA A 431 -6.62 -4.15 11.90
CA ALA A 431 -6.32 -2.75 12.14
C ALA A 431 -6.25 -1.97 10.82
N MET A 432 -5.80 -2.61 9.75
CA MET A 432 -5.84 -2.03 8.42
C MET A 432 -7.27 -1.77 7.94
N LEU A 433 -8.22 -2.70 8.16
CA LEU A 433 -9.62 -2.47 7.81
C LEU A 433 -10.23 -1.29 8.58
N GLU A 434 -9.86 -1.14 9.84
CA GLU A 434 -10.31 -0.02 10.67
C GLU A 434 -9.82 1.32 10.12
N ILE A 435 -8.54 1.38 9.72
CA ILE A 435 -7.91 2.55 9.08
C ILE A 435 -8.61 2.90 7.76
N LEU A 436 -8.83 1.90 6.89
CA LEU A 436 -9.45 2.10 5.58
C LEU A 436 -10.91 2.56 5.66
N THR A 437 -11.55 2.42 6.81
CA THR A 437 -12.96 2.79 7.04
C THR A 437 -13.12 4.02 7.93
N GLU A 438 -12.06 4.74 8.24
CA GLU A 438 -12.17 6.00 8.96
C GLU A 438 -12.81 7.09 8.10
N SER A 439 -13.83 7.73 8.67
CA SER A 439 -14.57 8.80 8.02
C SER A 439 -14.26 10.19 8.58
N ASP A 440 -13.77 10.25 9.80
CA ASP A 440 -13.51 11.50 10.52
C ASP A 440 -12.04 11.62 10.86
N ILE A 441 -11.44 12.78 10.56
CA ILE A 441 -10.08 13.11 10.95
C ILE A 441 -10.14 13.78 12.32
N ASP A 442 -10.11 12.97 13.36
CA ASP A 442 -9.96 13.42 14.74
C ASP A 442 -8.49 13.76 15.09
N SER A 443 -8.19 13.98 16.38
CA SER A 443 -6.83 14.23 16.85
C SER A 443 -5.89 13.06 16.56
N ASP A 444 -6.39 11.83 16.72
CA ASP A 444 -5.61 10.60 16.58
C ASP A 444 -5.34 10.34 15.09
N GLY A 445 -6.32 10.61 14.22
CA GLY A 445 -6.14 10.55 12.77
C GLY A 445 -5.08 11.54 12.27
N ARG A 446 -5.04 12.76 12.80
CA ARG A 446 -3.98 13.74 12.48
C ARG A 446 -2.61 13.31 12.95
N ALA A 447 -2.50 12.79 14.18
CA ALA A 447 -1.25 12.25 14.71
C ALA A 447 -0.74 11.08 13.87
N ARG A 448 -1.63 10.19 13.40
CA ARG A 448 -1.30 9.08 12.50
C ARG A 448 -0.81 9.58 11.14
N VAL A 449 -1.48 10.55 10.51
CA VAL A 449 -1.01 11.14 9.25
C VAL A 449 0.39 11.72 9.41
N GLN A 450 0.65 12.44 10.50
CA GLN A 450 1.97 12.99 10.79
C GLN A 450 3.01 11.87 10.96
N SER A 451 2.69 10.81 11.68
CA SER A 451 3.57 9.64 11.86
C SER A 451 3.91 8.95 10.52
N ILE A 452 2.92 8.81 9.63
CA ILE A 452 3.11 8.25 8.28
C ILE A 452 4.11 9.10 7.49
N LEU A 453 3.90 10.41 7.41
CA LEU A 453 4.78 11.32 6.69
C LEU A 453 6.22 11.35 7.24
N GLU A 454 6.37 11.28 8.55
CA GLU A 454 7.69 11.20 9.21
C GLU A 454 8.39 9.87 8.92
N GLU A 455 7.68 8.74 8.92
CA GLU A 455 8.26 7.44 8.58
C GLU A 455 8.71 7.38 7.11
N GLN A 456 7.89 7.91 6.19
CA GLN A 456 8.25 8.05 4.78
C GLN A 456 9.52 8.88 4.60
N LYS A 457 9.61 10.02 5.29
CA LYS A 457 10.77 10.90 5.27
C LYS A 457 12.02 10.22 5.83
N LYS A 458 11.92 9.53 6.99
CA LYS A 458 13.03 8.78 7.59
C LYS A 458 13.55 7.69 6.65
N THR A 459 12.64 6.92 6.06
CA THR A 459 12.97 5.85 5.13
C THR A 459 13.76 6.39 3.94
N LEU A 460 13.25 7.40 3.24
CA LEU A 460 13.95 8.00 2.11
C LEU A 460 15.29 8.62 2.51
N LYS A 461 15.34 9.35 3.63
CA LYS A 461 16.58 9.95 4.15
C LYS A 461 17.63 8.88 4.41
N THR A 462 17.25 7.76 5.02
CA THR A 462 18.18 6.64 5.31
C THR A 462 18.72 6.06 4.01
N LEU A 463 17.87 5.70 3.05
CA LEU A 463 18.29 5.10 1.79
C LEU A 463 19.21 6.04 0.99
N LEU A 464 18.87 7.32 0.89
CA LEU A 464 19.66 8.31 0.15
C LEU A 464 20.98 8.66 0.84
N SER A 465 21.11 8.40 2.13
CA SER A 465 22.37 8.59 2.88
C SER A 465 23.41 7.51 2.60
N LYS A 466 23.00 6.31 2.16
CA LYS A 466 23.90 5.17 1.94
C LYS A 466 24.58 5.26 0.56
N PRO A 467 25.93 5.32 0.50
CA PRO A 467 26.64 5.56 -0.75
C PRO A 467 26.54 4.41 -1.77
N GLN A 468 26.35 3.17 -1.30
CA GLN A 468 26.26 1.97 -2.13
C GLN A 468 24.91 1.87 -2.86
N ILE A 469 23.84 2.47 -2.34
CA ILE A 469 22.52 2.43 -2.96
C ILE A 469 22.49 3.35 -4.18
N GLN A 470 22.32 2.76 -5.37
CA GLN A 470 22.33 3.42 -6.66
C GLN A 470 20.92 3.76 -7.16
N LEU A 471 19.93 2.97 -6.72
CA LEU A 471 18.55 3.04 -7.20
C LEU A 471 17.58 2.87 -6.04
N VAL A 472 16.60 3.75 -5.93
CA VAL A 472 15.49 3.64 -5.00
C VAL A 472 14.19 3.77 -5.78
N LEU A 473 13.33 2.77 -5.68
CA LEU A 473 11.96 2.85 -6.14
C LEU A 473 11.06 3.03 -4.92
N TYR A 474 10.40 4.16 -4.86
CA TYR A 474 9.44 4.50 -3.81
C TYR A 474 8.03 4.14 -4.26
N GLU A 475 7.30 3.40 -3.43
CA GLU A 475 5.97 2.86 -3.73
C GLU A 475 4.98 3.23 -2.63
N THR A 476 3.83 3.76 -3.02
CA THR A 476 2.67 3.98 -2.15
C THR A 476 1.38 3.65 -2.89
N HIS A 477 0.33 3.43 -2.11
CA HIS A 477 -1.04 3.25 -2.62
C HIS A 477 -1.94 4.38 -2.09
N SER A 478 -1.46 5.60 -2.17
CA SER A 478 -2.11 6.81 -1.70
C SER A 478 -2.57 7.69 -2.85
N ALA A 479 -3.75 8.27 -2.73
CA ALA A 479 -4.23 9.32 -3.63
C ALA A 479 -3.66 10.72 -3.26
N LEU A 480 -2.91 10.83 -2.15
CA LEU A 480 -2.43 12.10 -1.63
C LEU A 480 -1.06 12.46 -2.20
N GLU A 481 -0.96 13.58 -2.90
CA GLU A 481 0.31 14.06 -3.45
C GLU A 481 1.39 14.27 -2.37
N ALA A 482 0.98 14.63 -1.15
CA ALA A 482 1.89 14.81 -0.01
C ALA A 482 2.65 13.55 0.36
N GLU A 483 2.08 12.36 0.13
CA GLU A 483 2.69 11.05 0.33
C GLU A 483 3.43 10.54 -0.91
N ASN A 484 3.21 11.14 -2.08
CA ASN A 484 3.67 10.70 -3.39
C ASN A 484 4.79 11.60 -3.93
N GLN A 485 4.53 12.29 -5.05
CA GLN A 485 5.52 13.11 -5.76
C GLN A 485 6.14 14.21 -4.88
N ALA A 486 5.34 14.84 -4.03
CA ALA A 486 5.84 15.88 -3.13
C ALA A 486 6.86 15.34 -2.12
N GLN A 487 6.64 14.12 -1.61
CA GLN A 487 7.56 13.47 -0.67
C GLN A 487 8.88 13.09 -1.34
N VAL A 488 8.82 12.48 -2.52
CA VAL A 488 10.00 12.12 -3.32
C VAL A 488 10.82 13.35 -3.69
N THR A 489 10.15 14.39 -4.17
CA THR A 489 10.81 15.65 -4.57
C THR A 489 11.51 16.31 -3.38
N ARG A 490 10.87 16.40 -2.23
CA ARG A 490 11.49 16.94 -0.99
C ARG A 490 12.70 16.14 -0.55
N ALA A 491 12.62 14.82 -0.57
CA ALA A 491 13.71 13.95 -0.15
C ALA A 491 14.93 14.10 -1.07
N VAL A 492 14.74 14.15 -2.39
CA VAL A 492 15.81 14.34 -3.35
C VAL A 492 16.41 15.74 -3.22
N ALA A 493 15.60 16.77 -3.09
CA ALA A 493 16.07 18.15 -2.90
C ALA A 493 16.92 18.28 -1.63
N GLU A 494 16.49 17.69 -0.52
CA GLU A 494 17.23 17.70 0.75
C GLU A 494 18.55 16.92 0.64
N ALA A 495 18.54 15.73 0.05
CA ALA A 495 19.76 14.95 -0.18
C ALA A 495 20.78 15.69 -1.03
N ASN A 496 20.35 16.36 -2.09
CA ASN A 496 21.20 17.18 -2.96
C ASN A 496 21.70 18.44 -2.24
N ARG A 497 20.88 19.09 -1.42
CA ARG A 497 21.29 20.22 -0.57
C ARG A 497 22.44 19.81 0.35
N LEU A 498 22.27 18.71 1.10
CA LEU A 498 23.31 18.16 1.97
C LEU A 498 24.58 17.77 1.23
N ALA A 499 24.46 17.24 0.02
CA ALA A 499 25.61 16.92 -0.82
C ALA A 499 26.41 18.17 -1.22
N ARG A 500 25.72 19.24 -1.63
CA ARG A 500 26.35 20.53 -1.95
C ARG A 500 27.07 21.14 -0.73
N GLU A 501 26.45 21.11 0.42
CA GLU A 501 27.05 21.60 1.67
C GLU A 501 28.33 20.84 2.04
N ARG A 502 28.28 19.49 2.02
CA ARG A 502 29.47 18.65 2.26
C ARG A 502 30.58 18.94 1.27
N HIS A 503 30.26 19.11 0.00
CA HIS A 503 31.21 19.46 -1.06
C HIS A 503 31.85 20.81 -0.80
N ALA A 504 31.06 21.85 -0.44
CA ALA A 504 31.55 23.16 -0.09
C ALA A 504 32.52 23.14 1.11
N LEU A 505 32.18 22.37 2.15
CA LEU A 505 33.03 22.17 3.32
C LEU A 505 34.36 21.47 2.97
N LEU A 506 34.33 20.45 2.11
CA LEU A 506 35.52 19.75 1.67
C LEU A 506 36.42 20.67 0.85
N LYS A 507 35.84 21.48 -0.04
CA LYS A 507 36.57 22.47 -0.82
C LYS A 507 37.23 23.52 0.08
N LYS A 508 36.55 24.02 1.11
CA LYS A 508 37.11 24.93 2.11
C LYS A 508 38.28 24.29 2.86
N LYS A 509 38.12 23.06 3.34
CA LYS A 509 39.18 22.34 4.06
C LYS A 509 40.42 22.08 3.20
N HIS A 510 40.27 21.88 1.90
CA HIS A 510 41.38 21.77 0.95
C HIS A 510 42.10 23.12 0.77
N ARG A 511 41.39 24.24 0.60
CA ARG A 511 41.97 25.58 0.55
C ARG A 511 42.80 25.91 1.80
N ASP A 512 42.24 25.66 2.99
CA ASP A 512 42.88 25.95 4.27
C ASP A 512 44.15 25.13 4.47
N ARG A 513 44.25 23.92 3.88
CA ARG A 513 45.48 23.12 3.89
C ARG A 513 46.55 23.61 2.96
N HIS A 514 46.22 24.27 1.84
CA HIS A 514 47.18 24.82 0.90
C HIS A 514 47.65 26.26 1.24
N VAL A 515 47.00 26.91 2.20
CA VAL A 515 47.33 28.27 2.67
C VAL A 515 48.18 28.24 3.94
N SER A 516 48.85 27.13 4.32
CA SER A 516 49.84 27.12 5.39
C SER A 516 51.11 27.85 4.89
N PRO A 517 51.44 29.03 5.39
CA PRO A 517 52.64 29.76 4.92
C PRO A 517 53.86 29.04 5.42
N HIS A 518 54.78 28.72 4.54
CA HIS A 518 56.17 28.51 4.86
C HIS A 518 56.68 29.78 5.59
N LYS A 519 56.75 29.73 6.90
CA LYS A 519 57.59 30.64 7.69
C LYS A 519 59.03 30.13 7.55
N HIS A 520 59.76 30.71 6.62
CA HIS A 520 61.21 30.79 6.73
C HIS A 520 61.57 31.63 7.94
N GLY A 521 62.23 31.06 8.89
CA GLY A 521 62.98 31.74 9.92
C GLY A 521 64.40 31.18 9.92
N PRO A 522 65.45 32.00 10.09
CA PRO A 522 66.80 31.64 9.78
C PRO A 522 67.48 30.83 10.92
N ASP A 523 68.50 30.13 10.44
CA ASP A 523 69.56 29.40 11.15
C ASP A 523 69.90 29.84 12.54
N THR A 524 70.00 28.87 13.47
CA THR A 524 71.13 28.76 14.41
C THR A 524 71.34 27.29 14.75
N ALA A 525 72.62 26.96 14.73
CA ALA A 525 73.21 25.64 14.80
C ALA A 525 73.26 25.03 16.24
N VAL A 526 73.46 23.70 16.23
CA VAL A 526 74.24 22.88 17.18
C VAL A 526 73.54 22.56 18.55
N THR A 527 73.22 21.33 18.82
CA THR A 527 73.99 20.22 19.38
C THR A 527 73.12 19.04 19.66
N ASP A 528 73.69 17.93 19.30
CA ASP A 528 73.65 16.55 19.73
C ASP A 528 73.03 16.28 21.11
N SER A 529 72.16 15.27 21.20
CA SER A 529 72.19 14.20 22.21
C SER A 529 71.08 13.20 22.02
N THR A 530 71.52 12.00 21.69
CA THR A 530 70.92 10.68 21.85
C THR A 530 70.16 10.44 23.17
N ALA A 531 69.06 9.70 23.08
CA ALA A 531 68.68 8.55 23.92
C ALA A 531 67.22 8.21 23.67
N THR A 532 66.97 7.12 22.97
CA THR A 532 66.54 5.74 23.37
C THR A 532 65.39 5.66 24.37
N LEU A 533 64.35 4.91 23.89
CA LEU A 533 63.56 3.86 24.55
C LEU A 533 62.93 4.20 25.91
N ASP A 534 61.67 3.97 26.14
CA ASP A 534 61.06 2.69 26.40
C ASP A 534 59.56 2.79 26.69
N THR A 535 58.83 1.85 26.21
CA THR A 535 57.71 1.05 26.65
C THR A 535 57.41 1.11 28.17
N THR A 536 56.14 1.11 28.53
CA THR A 536 55.41 0.24 29.47
C THR A 536 54.06 0.89 29.83
N GLN A 537 52.95 0.27 29.55
CA GLN A 537 52.14 -0.71 30.31
C GLN A 537 52.04 -0.45 31.85
N SER A 538 50.82 -0.39 32.27
CA SER A 538 50.16 -1.13 33.38
C SER A 538 49.04 -0.26 33.95
N GLU A 539 47.81 -0.73 33.89
CA GLU A 539 47.14 -1.62 34.88
C GLU A 539 46.98 -0.97 36.25
N VAL A 540 45.82 -0.94 36.76
CA VAL A 540 45.10 -1.82 37.67
C VAL A 540 44.29 -1.07 38.72
N ASP A 541 43.04 -1.42 38.78
CA ASP A 541 42.14 -1.73 39.90
C ASP A 541 41.93 -0.75 41.09
N LYS A 542 40.72 -0.57 41.46
CA LYS A 542 39.92 -1.24 42.53
C LYS A 542 38.69 -0.42 42.85
N GLU A 543 37.55 -1.01 42.72
CA GLU A 543 36.64 -1.58 43.73
C GLU A 543 36.54 -0.78 45.04
N GLU A 544 35.31 -0.40 45.36
CA GLU A 544 34.61 -0.84 46.57
C GLU A 544 33.18 -0.26 46.63
N HIS A 545 32.21 -1.16 46.70
CA HIS A 545 30.93 -1.04 47.39
C HIS A 545 31.18 -1.15 48.91
N PRO A 546 30.26 -0.81 49.85
CA PRO A 546 28.87 -1.22 49.92
C PRO A 546 27.88 -0.31 50.67
N ASP A 547 26.58 -0.71 50.51
CA ASP A 547 25.50 -0.82 51.53
C ASP A 547 24.90 0.42 52.20
N ASP A 548 23.65 0.57 51.99
CA ASP A 548 22.45 0.14 52.75
C ASP A 548 21.66 1.26 53.46
N LEU A 549 20.34 1.04 53.50
CA LEU A 549 19.30 1.50 54.41
C LEU A 549 18.41 2.69 54.04
N THR A 550 17.20 2.26 53.59
CA THR A 550 15.85 2.62 54.10
C THR A 550 15.54 4.05 54.54
N SER A 551 14.48 4.60 53.98
CA SER A 551 13.18 4.84 54.63
C SER A 551 12.28 5.81 53.86
N GLU A 552 11.05 5.38 53.76
CA GLU A 552 9.77 6.04 53.64
C GLU A 552 9.71 7.56 53.91
N GLU A 553 8.94 8.26 53.08
CA GLU A 553 7.74 9.00 53.45
C GLU A 553 7.22 9.89 52.30
N SER A 554 5.98 9.64 51.91
CA SER A 554 5.09 10.59 51.21
C SER A 554 4.35 11.45 52.27
N PRO A 555 3.43 12.36 51.94
CA PRO A 555 3.29 13.36 50.87
C PRO A 555 2.95 14.77 51.43
N LYS A 556 2.97 15.80 50.60
CA LYS A 556 2.21 17.02 50.89
C LYS A 556 1.68 17.74 49.64
N ARG A 557 0.42 18.04 49.80
CA ARG A 557 -0.57 18.70 48.94
C ARG A 557 -0.20 20.13 48.52
N LEU A 558 -0.72 20.47 47.34
CA LEU A 558 -1.27 21.70 46.75
C LEU A 558 -1.37 22.98 47.61
N PRO A 559 -1.39 24.19 46.98
CA PRO A 559 -2.69 24.71 46.64
C PRO A 559 -2.83 25.38 45.25
N SER A 560 -4.09 25.31 44.82
CA SER A 560 -4.82 25.95 43.78
C SER A 560 -4.76 27.48 43.76
N ALA A 561 -4.83 28.07 42.55
CA ALA A 561 -5.52 29.32 42.35
C ALA A 561 -6.00 29.45 40.91
N SER A 562 -7.28 29.67 40.78
CA SER A 562 -8.03 29.95 39.54
C SER A 562 -8.17 31.49 39.33
N PRO A 563 -8.83 31.96 38.28
CA PRO A 563 -8.40 33.01 37.36
C PRO A 563 -9.02 34.40 37.61
N PRO A 564 -8.84 35.36 36.73
CA PRO A 564 -9.98 36.20 36.43
C PRO A 564 -10.23 36.46 34.93
N SER A 565 -11.50 36.58 34.72
CA SER A 565 -12.30 36.84 33.58
C SER A 565 -12.20 38.27 32.98
N THR A 566 -12.67 38.32 31.72
CA THR A 566 -13.39 39.39 31.00
C THR A 566 -12.64 40.63 30.54
N LYS A 567 -12.70 40.89 29.25
CA LYS A 567 -13.55 41.91 28.66
C LYS A 567 -13.61 41.84 27.12
N ARG A 568 -14.82 41.78 26.69
CA ARG A 568 -15.45 42.06 25.42
C ARG A 568 -15.13 43.48 24.92
N THR A 569 -14.85 43.66 23.63
CA THR A 569 -15.38 44.78 22.85
C THR A 569 -15.59 44.36 21.40
N ARG A 570 -16.73 44.69 20.95
CA ARG A 570 -17.37 44.63 19.63
C ARG A 570 -17.02 45.88 18.83
N SER A 571 -16.93 45.75 17.53
CA SER A 571 -17.52 46.66 16.49
C SER A 571 -17.02 46.18 15.15
N HIS A 572 -17.91 45.73 14.30
CA HIS A 572 -18.74 46.45 13.32
C HIS A 572 -17.97 46.92 12.10
N GLU A 573 -18.41 46.34 11.06
CA GLU A 573 -19.08 46.81 9.79
C GLU A 573 -18.08 46.97 8.67
N ASP A 574 -18.36 46.50 7.58
CA ASP A 574 -19.30 46.41 6.50
C ASP A 574 -18.63 46.78 5.17
N ALA A 575 -18.80 45.91 4.25
CA ALA A 575 -19.52 46.03 2.98
C ALA A 575 -18.78 46.55 1.72
N VAL A 576 -19.20 45.88 0.66
CA VAL A 576 -19.52 46.33 -0.71
C VAL A 576 -18.44 46.09 -1.78
N LEU A 577 -18.57 44.98 -2.52
CA LEU A 577 -19.23 44.82 -3.84
C LEU A 577 -18.87 45.91 -4.88
N LYS A 578 -18.22 45.50 -5.98
CA LYS A 578 -18.71 45.67 -7.35
C LYS A 578 -17.77 45.08 -8.41
N LYS A 579 -18.42 44.22 -9.17
CA LYS A 579 -18.31 43.92 -10.60
C LYS A 579 -17.80 45.07 -11.47
N HIS A 580 -16.99 44.75 -12.49
CA HIS A 580 -17.35 45.03 -13.86
C HIS A 580 -16.51 44.18 -14.85
N THR A 581 -17.27 43.67 -15.75
CA THR A 581 -17.01 42.99 -17.03
C THR A 581 -16.41 43.96 -18.07
N GLU A 582 -15.77 43.35 -19.03
CA GLU A 582 -15.93 43.45 -20.48
C GLU A 582 -14.69 43.81 -21.31
N HIS A 583 -14.44 42.94 -22.23
CA HIS A 583 -14.18 43.03 -23.69
C HIS A 583 -13.04 43.88 -24.27
N GLY A 584 -12.37 43.26 -25.20
CA GLY A 584 -11.77 43.94 -26.34
C GLY A 584 -10.65 43.18 -27.07
N GLU A 585 -11.07 42.46 -28.09
CA GLU A 585 -10.23 41.96 -29.19
C GLU A 585 -9.36 43.08 -29.85
N THR A 586 -8.21 42.76 -30.39
CA THR A 586 -7.94 42.69 -31.85
C THR A 586 -6.42 42.68 -32.16
N LYS A 587 -6.04 41.71 -32.94
CA LYS A 587 -5.23 41.66 -34.18
C LYS A 587 -4.12 42.76 -34.40
N SER A 588 -2.91 42.36 -34.67
CA SER A 588 -2.35 42.15 -36.02
C SER A 588 -0.78 42.19 -36.05
N ARG A 589 -0.23 41.32 -36.83
CA ARG A 589 1.15 41.31 -37.44
C ARG A 589 1.21 42.37 -38.54
N PRO A 590 2.35 42.63 -39.29
CA PRO A 590 3.72 42.11 -39.28
C PRO A 590 4.79 43.20 -39.61
N GLY A 591 6.06 42.78 -39.78
CA GLY A 591 7.01 43.54 -40.61
C GLY A 591 8.46 43.41 -40.20
N THR A 592 9.16 42.51 -40.78
CA THR A 592 10.34 42.52 -41.65
C THR A 592 11.44 43.59 -41.44
N THR A 593 12.64 43.13 -41.32
CA THR A 593 13.82 43.15 -42.17
C THR A 593 15.10 43.81 -41.63
N LYS A 594 16.21 43.07 -41.87
CA LYS A 594 17.56 43.43 -42.31
C LYS A 594 18.60 43.95 -41.28
N ALA A 595 19.58 43.17 -41.10
CA ALA A 595 20.94 43.14 -41.76
C ALA A 595 22.07 43.74 -40.93
N ARG A 596 23.10 42.92 -40.86
CA ARG A 596 24.48 43.11 -40.36
C ARG A 596 25.11 44.42 -40.79
N PRO A 597 26.18 44.87 -40.12
CA PRO A 597 27.52 44.33 -40.36
C PRO A 597 28.47 44.23 -39.14
N ILE A 598 29.46 43.36 -39.31
CA ILE A 598 30.70 43.28 -38.55
C ILE A 598 31.57 44.50 -38.93
N PRO A 599 32.34 45.09 -37.99
CA PRO A 599 33.82 45.05 -38.20
C PRO A 599 34.63 44.87 -36.89
N GLU A 600 35.74 44.14 -37.10
CA GLU A 600 37.13 44.43 -36.73
C GLU A 600 37.54 44.51 -35.25
N MET A 601 38.45 43.59 -34.96
CA MET A 601 39.39 43.64 -33.84
C MET A 601 40.30 44.89 -33.88
N PRO A 602 40.71 45.34 -32.70
CA PRO A 602 42.13 45.35 -32.47
C PRO A 602 42.60 44.96 -31.06
N VAL A 603 43.73 44.29 -31.08
CA VAL A 603 45.02 44.57 -30.37
C VAL A 603 44.99 44.29 -28.83
N ASN A 604 45.74 43.24 -28.52
CA ASN A 604 46.57 43.02 -27.34
C ASN A 604 46.49 44.04 -26.21
N GLU A 605 45.89 43.71 -25.15
CA GLU A 605 46.30 44.10 -23.81
C GLU A 605 46.59 42.86 -22.96
N SER A 606 47.79 42.79 -22.46
CA SER A 606 48.31 41.79 -21.55
C SER A 606 47.45 41.72 -20.27
N VAL A 607 46.56 40.76 -20.24
CA VAL A 607 45.84 40.41 -19.01
C VAL A 607 46.83 39.77 -18.03
N PRO A 608 46.91 40.22 -16.77
CA PRO A 608 47.73 39.57 -15.75
C PRO A 608 47.37 38.11 -15.62
N ARG A 609 48.35 37.22 -15.74
CA ARG A 609 48.18 35.79 -15.50
C ARG A 609 47.76 35.59 -14.04
N ASP A 610 46.55 35.09 -13.87
CA ASP A 610 46.00 34.62 -12.62
C ASP A 610 46.88 33.46 -12.11
N PRO A 611 47.54 33.57 -10.94
CA PRO A 611 48.48 32.54 -10.46
C PRO A 611 47.76 31.22 -10.04
N ASP A 612 46.44 31.15 -10.15
CA ASP A 612 45.64 29.97 -9.84
C ASP A 612 45.42 28.98 -11.00
N LYS A 613 46.03 29.23 -12.19
CA LYS A 613 45.81 28.36 -13.38
C LYS A 613 46.75 27.16 -13.49
N ASP A 614 47.72 27.01 -12.61
CA ASP A 614 48.67 25.89 -12.63
C ASP A 614 48.44 24.85 -11.52
N SER A 615 47.34 24.93 -10.75
CA SER A 615 46.91 23.83 -9.93
C SER A 615 46.21 22.79 -10.81
N PRO A 616 46.53 21.48 -10.69
CA PRO A 616 45.87 20.44 -11.47
C PRO A 616 44.36 20.58 -11.24
N ASP A 617 43.62 20.71 -12.35
CA ASP A 617 42.15 20.81 -12.35
C ASP A 617 41.57 19.69 -11.49
N ILE A 618 41.33 20.02 -10.23
CA ILE A 618 40.59 19.09 -9.34
C ILE A 618 39.16 19.13 -9.88
N TYR A 619 38.83 18.09 -10.63
CA TYR A 619 37.46 17.90 -11.13
C TYR A 619 36.51 17.96 -9.93
N VAL A 620 35.72 18.99 -9.88
CA VAL A 620 34.63 19.17 -8.95
C VAL A 620 33.40 18.50 -9.57
N PRO A 621 32.99 17.30 -9.12
CA PRO A 621 31.83 16.67 -9.68
C PRO A 621 30.61 17.55 -9.42
N ASN A 622 29.61 17.46 -10.30
CA ASN A 622 28.29 18.03 -10.02
C ASN A 622 27.84 17.55 -8.67
N CYS A 623 27.64 18.48 -7.73
CA CYS A 623 27.35 18.12 -6.33
C CYS A 623 25.94 17.59 -6.07
N ASP A 624 25.07 17.59 -7.08
CA ASP A 624 23.78 16.91 -6.99
C ASP A 624 23.98 15.40 -7.19
N LEU A 625 23.70 14.64 -6.13
CA LEU A 625 23.92 13.19 -6.12
C LEU A 625 22.78 12.39 -6.73
N PHE A 626 21.56 12.93 -6.70
CA PHE A 626 20.36 12.19 -7.08
C PHE A 626 19.53 12.93 -8.10
N GLU A 627 18.80 12.17 -8.88
CA GLU A 627 17.78 12.66 -9.81
C GLU A 627 16.55 11.75 -9.78
N ILE A 628 15.39 12.36 -10.03
CA ILE A 628 14.15 11.63 -10.24
C ILE A 628 14.11 11.24 -11.71
N ARG A 629 13.91 9.95 -11.99
CA ARG A 629 13.87 9.37 -13.33
C ARG A 629 12.46 8.99 -13.72
N THR A 630 12.20 9.00 -15.03
CA THR A 630 11.02 8.37 -15.60
C THR A 630 11.08 6.87 -15.40
N LEU A 631 9.92 6.26 -15.18
CA LEU A 631 9.80 4.81 -15.02
C LEU A 631 10.20 4.09 -16.32
N PRO A 632 10.77 2.87 -16.23
CA PRO A 632 11.09 2.06 -17.41
C PRO A 632 9.83 1.74 -18.21
N THR A 633 9.90 1.87 -19.54
CA THR A 633 8.80 1.55 -20.45
C THR A 633 8.43 0.08 -20.40
N LEU A 634 7.14 -0.23 -20.56
CA LEU A 634 6.63 -1.61 -20.61
C LEU A 634 6.89 -2.29 -21.95
N GLY A 635 7.21 -1.51 -22.98
CA GLY A 635 7.12 -1.99 -24.37
C GLY A 635 5.66 -2.06 -24.83
N ASN A 636 5.44 -2.50 -26.06
CA ASN A 636 4.08 -2.73 -26.61
C ASN A 636 3.13 -1.52 -26.60
N GLY A 637 3.64 -0.31 -26.51
CA GLY A 637 2.86 0.93 -26.53
C GLY A 637 1.97 1.16 -25.28
N LEU A 638 2.20 0.41 -24.21
CA LEU A 638 1.50 0.62 -22.94
C LEU A 638 2.15 1.77 -22.14
N ASP A 639 1.31 2.70 -21.71
CA ASP A 639 1.75 3.76 -20.79
C ASP A 639 1.68 3.25 -19.34
N ILE A 640 2.84 3.15 -18.71
CA ILE A 640 2.95 2.69 -17.33
C ILE A 640 2.26 3.65 -16.36
N ASN A 641 2.34 4.95 -16.57
CA ASN A 641 1.75 5.93 -15.64
C ASN A 641 0.22 5.84 -15.64
N TYR A 642 -0.40 5.68 -16.82
CA TYR A 642 -1.83 5.46 -16.92
C TYR A 642 -2.29 4.18 -16.20
N ILE A 643 -1.48 3.13 -16.26
CA ILE A 643 -1.80 1.86 -15.60
C ILE A 643 -1.72 2.02 -14.09
N LEU A 644 -0.65 2.63 -13.58
CA LEU A 644 -0.43 2.87 -12.16
C LEU A 644 -1.55 3.74 -11.56
N ASP A 645 -1.93 4.81 -12.25
CA ASP A 645 -3.02 5.70 -11.82
C ASP A 645 -4.35 4.95 -11.72
N ARG A 646 -4.66 4.13 -12.72
CA ARG A 646 -5.86 3.28 -12.73
C ARG A 646 -5.87 2.27 -11.59
N ASP A 647 -4.73 1.65 -11.31
CA ASP A 647 -4.57 0.59 -10.32
C ASP A 647 -4.29 1.15 -8.91
N GLY A 648 -4.24 2.48 -8.76
CA GLY A 648 -4.07 3.14 -7.46
C GLY A 648 -2.69 2.99 -6.84
N CYS A 649 -1.65 2.82 -7.68
CA CYS A 649 -0.26 2.69 -7.26
C CYS A 649 0.56 3.90 -7.72
N TYR A 650 1.31 4.53 -6.82
CA TYR A 650 2.29 5.55 -7.15
C TYR A 650 3.70 4.98 -7.07
N LEU A 651 4.51 5.21 -8.09
CA LEU A 651 5.92 4.83 -8.14
C LEU A 651 6.82 6.03 -8.44
N GLY A 652 7.79 6.29 -7.57
CA GLY A 652 8.81 7.32 -7.74
C GLY A 652 10.21 6.70 -7.88
N LEU A 653 10.84 6.84 -9.04
CA LEU A 653 12.17 6.29 -9.31
C LEU A 653 13.25 7.35 -9.04
N ILE A 654 14.11 7.06 -8.06
CA ILE A 654 15.25 7.92 -7.68
C ILE A 654 16.53 7.18 -8.06
N GLN A 655 17.38 7.84 -8.82
CA GLN A 655 18.66 7.29 -9.24
C GLN A 655 19.81 8.16 -8.76
N ARG A 656 20.88 7.51 -8.25
CA ARG A 656 22.14 8.19 -7.98
C ARG A 656 22.85 8.50 -9.31
N LYS A 657 23.28 9.72 -9.49
CA LYS A 657 24.04 10.13 -10.69
C LYS A 657 25.37 9.38 -10.71
N ALA A 658 25.64 8.70 -11.82
CA ALA A 658 26.89 7.98 -12.00
C ALA A 658 28.06 8.98 -12.02
N ASP A 659 29.13 8.70 -11.27
CA ASP A 659 30.38 9.38 -11.42
C ASP A 659 30.95 9.01 -12.81
N ARG A 660 31.01 9.98 -13.74
CA ARG A 660 31.46 9.78 -15.14
C ARG A 660 32.89 9.20 -15.24
N ARG A 661 33.66 9.18 -14.15
CA ARG A 661 35.01 8.62 -14.08
C ARG A 661 35.08 7.13 -13.81
N ARG A 662 33.98 6.50 -13.36
CA ARG A 662 33.92 5.06 -13.00
C ARG A 662 33.09 4.21 -13.95
N SER A 663 32.71 4.73 -15.11
CA SER A 663 32.10 3.88 -16.14
C SER A 663 33.14 2.87 -16.62
N PRO A 664 33.01 1.56 -16.39
CA PRO A 664 33.77 0.60 -17.13
C PRO A 664 33.36 0.78 -18.58
N VAL A 665 34.38 1.03 -19.43
CA VAL A 665 34.23 1.08 -20.88
C VAL A 665 33.77 -0.31 -21.33
N TRP A 666 32.51 -0.54 -21.40
CA TRP A 666 31.90 -1.64 -22.12
C TRP A 666 31.80 -1.16 -23.58
N THR A 667 32.85 -1.42 -24.35
CA THR A 667 32.82 -1.34 -25.81
C THR A 667 31.65 -2.21 -26.29
N ARG A 668 30.67 -1.53 -26.91
CA ARG A 668 29.70 -2.21 -27.77
C ARG A 668 30.49 -2.88 -28.87
N SER A 669 30.65 -4.18 -28.82
CA SER A 669 30.89 -4.96 -30.03
C SER A 669 29.55 -5.07 -30.75
N THR A 670 29.51 -4.47 -31.90
CA THR A 670 28.45 -4.55 -32.90
C THR A 670 27.99 -5.97 -33.20
#